data_85bba968ca7b3ed4ae9534994d872513
#
_entry.id   85bba968ca7b3ed4ae9534994d872513
#
_cell.length_a   1.000
_cell.length_b   1.000
_cell.length_c   1.000
_cell.angle_alpha   90.00
_cell.angle_beta   90.00
_cell.angle_gamma   90.00
#
_symmetry.space_group_name_H-M   'P 1'
#
loop_
_entity.id
_entity.type
_entity.pdbx_description
1 polymer ?
#
loop_
_entity_poly.entity_id
_entity_poly.type
_entity_poly.pdbx_seq_one_letter_code
_entity_poly.pdbx_strand_id
1 'polypeptide(L)'
;MLPAWDTTLLPEGQAAQSTNGYLFSGSCTGWRLPKLLRALTNSAAKFAYRVPVITSAVAGNTLSINVLPLAGDTVKIGEVTYKFVAALVNPFDVLIGVDGNACAINLFAAITLSAGAGTLYGTGTYANMAVDRTTPTTKNSFAISSGGGGFPGGINVVADDPGAAYNGTTTTESTGGARMSWVHPSYVGGVNKSFDSTITGPATWLEFLDQETEVMRSPVVDDKFNRYYFSSPSLAPQYNTYDRIVAGLPAWALGLYPPGVAPAVSVAGGGNQTLLGLPTSTSINDNVPGANTIWVAPITTTGAMSLDSIEIMPASPTTTGKFAAVLYSDNLGAPGTLVSFGGIITGCMTGVPIISQFSQPPGLLNATKYWIGFMTDTAVGFQKANDVGAGGGLQQSNTWTNGPPGIFSGSTATPDFQMWANCTTSSILDVRAYVYTWLSAYGEESPPSPPTLTTGWSNGTWTIKMTPPVPDDMGVVRNITTIRIYRTVSALTGSTVFFWVGDIDIASNSVTTAIDAQATDGTLVSTGTLQVDDTWSGAIIAQNFQLPSTTWFPPEQGVNGIVAMPNGMSVGFRDNEIWFSEPYRPHAWPPGYVITTEFPIVGLGIIGTSVVAATNGAPYAASGVNPGSMTLLKFPESAPCTSRGSILATSEGVYYSSTKGLIKIVTTGPMVNTTEMWITRDKWAQLTPQKNLLAVMQSSCYFAFGTIGADGDASQAQNGFTIELNAADSSSFTIWPQPGGHRIGFSQLTAPNGQDIANIINDPWTGITMLLQQGNINYYDFTDAVPTIQPYIWTSKVYQQKFKDNLAAMRVFFSIPPGTPAQNAKRNEAAADDGSWSTLDPGQYGIISVYGDGNLVTTRELVSSGELLRINSGQKYEFWQVRVNARVDISNIQMAPTVKELRGV
;
A
#
# COMPACT_ATOMS: atom_id res chain seq x y z
N MET A 1 18.41 -5.06 -43.31
CA MET A 1 19.50 -5.57 -42.50
C MET A 1 20.01 -6.87 -43.10
N LEU A 2 21.31 -7.04 -43.26
CA LEU A 2 21.84 -8.29 -43.77
C LEU A 2 21.82 -9.34 -42.65
N PRO A 3 21.15 -10.48 -42.81
CA PRO A 3 21.32 -11.59 -41.94
C PRO A 3 22.79 -12.05 -41.96
N ALA A 4 23.20 -12.86 -40.99
CA ALA A 4 24.50 -13.49 -40.96
C ALA A 4 24.75 -14.40 -42.20
N TRP A 5 23.72 -14.59 -43.04
CA TRP A 5 23.72 -15.49 -44.20
C TRP A 5 23.93 -14.71 -45.49
N ASP A 6 24.47 -15.38 -46.45
CA ASP A 6 24.51 -14.90 -47.82
C ASP A 6 23.06 -14.68 -48.30
N THR A 7 22.79 -13.48 -48.85
CA THR A 7 21.44 -13.09 -49.30
C THR A 7 20.92 -13.98 -50.46
N THR A 8 21.79 -14.69 -51.14
CA THR A 8 21.41 -15.70 -52.14
C THR A 8 20.84 -16.98 -51.50
N LEU A 9 21.22 -17.29 -50.28
CA LEU A 9 20.80 -18.49 -49.56
C LEU A 9 19.52 -18.27 -48.71
N LEU A 10 18.98 -17.06 -48.69
CA LEU A 10 17.72 -16.80 -47.99
C LEU A 10 16.58 -17.66 -48.54
N PRO A 11 15.70 -18.25 -47.72
CA PRO A 11 14.52 -18.95 -48.16
C PRO A 11 13.63 -18.10 -49.06
N GLU A 12 12.80 -18.70 -49.89
CA GLU A 12 11.81 -17.97 -50.71
C GLU A 12 10.83 -17.23 -49.83
N GLY A 13 10.50 -15.98 -50.21
CA GLY A 13 9.62 -15.08 -49.48
C GLY A 13 10.29 -14.30 -48.34
N GLN A 14 11.59 -14.48 -48.08
CA GLN A 14 12.33 -13.67 -47.14
C GLN A 14 12.92 -12.42 -47.79
N ALA A 15 13.00 -11.32 -47.02
CA ALA A 15 13.62 -10.07 -47.40
C ALA A 15 15.08 -10.01 -46.95
N ALA A 16 15.95 -9.43 -47.81
CA ALA A 16 17.30 -9.07 -47.43
C ALA A 16 17.32 -7.84 -46.50
N GLN A 17 16.33 -6.97 -46.65
CA GLN A 17 16.14 -5.77 -45.81
C GLN A 17 14.65 -5.42 -45.72
N SER A 18 14.24 -5.01 -44.50
CA SER A 18 12.95 -4.37 -44.26
C SER A 18 13.14 -3.16 -43.36
N THR A 19 12.58 -2.03 -43.76
CA THR A 19 12.51 -0.80 -42.95
C THR A 19 11.08 -0.31 -42.95
N ASN A 20 10.50 -0.06 -41.79
CA ASN A 20 9.10 0.31 -41.57
C ASN A 20 8.10 -0.70 -42.18
N GLY A 21 8.55 -1.91 -42.49
CA GLY A 21 7.66 -2.95 -43.04
C GLY A 21 6.93 -3.69 -41.93
N TYR A 22 5.61 -3.86 -42.10
CA TYR A 22 4.77 -4.76 -41.29
C TYR A 22 4.61 -6.07 -42.05
N LEU A 23 5.36 -7.08 -41.71
CA LEU A 23 5.51 -8.33 -42.50
C LEU A 23 4.61 -9.47 -41.98
N PHE A 24 3.76 -9.23 -41.01
CA PHE A 24 2.98 -10.26 -40.29
C PHE A 24 1.66 -10.63 -40.98
N SER A 25 1.21 -9.81 -41.90
CA SER A 25 -0.07 -10.04 -42.64
C SER A 25 0.05 -11.03 -43.81
N GLY A 26 1.27 -11.52 -44.13
CA GLY A 26 1.52 -12.32 -45.33
C GLY A 26 1.69 -11.48 -46.60
N SER A 27 1.45 -10.17 -46.55
CA SER A 27 1.78 -9.16 -47.57
C SER A 27 2.84 -8.21 -47.03
N CYS A 28 3.53 -7.50 -47.91
CA CYS A 28 4.46 -6.44 -47.53
C CYS A 28 3.70 -5.11 -47.47
N THR A 29 3.48 -4.63 -46.27
CA THR A 29 2.82 -3.34 -45.98
C THR A 29 3.67 -2.49 -45.02
N GLY A 30 3.36 -1.20 -44.92
CA GLY A 30 4.03 -0.30 -43.96
C GLY A 30 3.40 -0.34 -42.55
N TRP A 31 4.18 0.04 -41.57
CA TRP A 31 3.66 0.32 -40.23
C TRP A 31 2.68 1.49 -40.30
N ARG A 32 1.63 1.39 -39.45
CA ARG A 32 0.69 2.49 -39.28
C ARG A 32 1.37 3.64 -38.53
N LEU A 33 1.02 4.88 -38.87
CA LEU A 33 1.39 6.03 -38.08
C LEU A 33 0.55 6.07 -36.79
N PRO A 34 1.13 6.40 -35.64
CA PRO A 34 0.37 6.55 -34.40
C PRO A 34 -0.52 7.80 -34.48
N LYS A 35 -1.68 7.72 -33.81
CA LYS A 35 -2.64 8.82 -33.66
C LYS A 35 -2.38 9.58 -32.38
N LEU A 36 -2.59 10.89 -32.40
CA LEU A 36 -2.55 11.71 -31.19
C LEU A 36 -3.67 11.27 -30.23
N LEU A 37 -3.33 10.90 -29.01
CA LEU A 37 -4.28 10.61 -27.94
C LEU A 37 -4.53 11.88 -27.11
N ARG A 38 -3.43 12.50 -26.64
CA ARG A 38 -3.51 13.73 -25.86
C ARG A 38 -2.16 14.44 -25.76
N ALA A 39 -2.18 15.74 -25.45
CA ALA A 39 -1.01 16.44 -24.96
C ALA A 39 -0.80 16.17 -23.46
N LEU A 40 0.44 16.05 -23.04
CA LEU A 40 0.82 15.96 -21.63
C LEU A 40 0.61 17.31 -20.93
N THR A 41 0.19 17.26 -19.68
CA THR A 41 0.07 18.46 -18.84
C THR A 41 1.45 19.03 -18.53
N ASN A 42 2.41 18.14 -18.26
CA ASN A 42 3.82 18.49 -18.14
C ASN A 42 4.56 18.04 -19.40
N SER A 43 4.90 18.97 -20.27
CA SER A 43 5.61 18.69 -21.54
C SER A 43 7.02 18.09 -21.33
N ALA A 44 7.59 18.19 -20.12
CA ALA A 44 8.88 17.58 -19.77
C ALA A 44 8.73 16.14 -19.26
N ALA A 45 7.51 15.63 -19.09
CA ALA A 45 7.29 14.26 -18.63
C ALA A 45 7.87 13.25 -19.63
N LYS A 46 8.55 12.25 -19.09
CA LYS A 46 9.17 11.16 -19.85
C LYS A 46 8.48 9.81 -19.65
N PHE A 47 7.53 9.72 -18.73
CA PHE A 47 6.69 8.54 -18.54
C PHE A 47 5.28 8.99 -18.19
N ALA A 48 4.28 8.29 -18.69
CA ALA A 48 2.88 8.55 -18.40
C ALA A 48 2.12 7.23 -18.20
N TYR A 49 1.23 7.22 -17.22
CA TYR A 49 0.42 6.05 -16.88
C TYR A 49 -1.06 6.43 -16.86
N ARG A 50 -1.89 5.68 -17.59
CA ARG A 50 -3.33 5.93 -17.69
C ARG A 50 -4.07 5.29 -16.52
N VAL A 51 -4.87 6.08 -15.82
CA VAL A 51 -5.80 5.63 -14.78
C VAL A 51 -7.21 5.87 -15.29
N PRO A 52 -7.90 4.84 -15.78
CA PRO A 52 -9.25 5.00 -16.36
C PRO A 52 -10.27 5.34 -15.30
N VAL A 53 -11.35 6.00 -15.69
CA VAL A 53 -12.45 6.31 -14.80
C VAL A 53 -13.11 5.01 -14.32
N ILE A 54 -13.31 4.91 -13.01
CA ILE A 54 -14.08 3.83 -12.39
C ILE A 54 -15.53 4.28 -12.27
N THR A 55 -16.42 3.56 -12.89
CA THR A 55 -17.86 3.69 -12.67
C THR A 55 -18.31 2.69 -11.65
N SER A 56 -18.90 3.18 -10.58
CA SER A 56 -19.49 2.35 -9.54
C SER A 56 -20.53 3.15 -8.79
N ALA A 57 -21.50 2.48 -8.20
CA ALA A 57 -22.46 3.13 -7.32
C ALA A 57 -22.74 2.26 -6.10
N VAL A 58 -22.93 2.88 -4.95
CA VAL A 58 -23.36 2.19 -3.73
C VAL A 58 -24.87 1.94 -3.80
N ALA A 59 -25.29 0.77 -3.34
CA ALA A 59 -26.69 0.49 -3.13
C ALA A 59 -27.22 1.21 -1.89
N GLY A 60 -28.42 1.72 -1.93
CA GLY A 60 -28.99 2.43 -0.78
C GLY A 60 -30.49 2.54 -0.80
N ASN A 61 -31.04 3.12 0.26
CA ASN A 61 -32.47 3.40 0.38
C ASN A 61 -32.70 4.61 1.31
N THR A 62 -33.85 5.25 1.17
CA THR A 62 -34.25 6.39 1.99
C THR A 62 -35.46 6.03 2.85
N LEU A 63 -35.34 6.29 4.16
CA LEU A 63 -36.44 6.20 5.12
C LEU A 63 -36.99 7.60 5.36
N SER A 64 -38.30 7.76 5.29
CA SER A 64 -39.01 8.95 5.73
C SER A 64 -39.76 8.70 7.04
N ILE A 65 -39.62 9.59 8.01
CA ILE A 65 -40.43 9.58 9.26
C ILE A 65 -41.48 10.67 9.13
N ASN A 66 -42.70 10.29 8.82
CA ASN A 66 -43.78 11.21 8.50
C ASN A 66 -44.63 11.60 9.74
N VAL A 67 -44.66 10.74 10.74
CA VAL A 67 -45.36 10.93 12.01
C VAL A 67 -44.50 10.36 13.13
N LEU A 68 -44.67 10.88 14.34
CA LEU A 68 -43.91 10.43 15.52
C LEU A 68 -44.05 8.90 15.72
N PRO A 69 -42.94 8.12 15.74
CA PRO A 69 -42.96 6.71 16.08
C PRO A 69 -43.49 6.48 17.50
N LEU A 70 -44.19 5.38 17.72
CA LEU A 70 -44.63 4.92 19.04
C LEU A 70 -43.62 3.94 19.64
N ALA A 71 -43.66 3.80 20.96
CA ALA A 71 -42.85 2.79 21.64
C ALA A 71 -43.23 1.37 21.13
N GLY A 72 -42.21 0.69 20.60
CA GLY A 72 -42.37 -0.62 19.96
C GLY A 72 -42.30 -0.60 18.43
N ASP A 73 -42.42 0.56 17.78
CA ASP A 73 -42.20 0.67 16.33
C ASP A 73 -40.71 0.33 15.97
N THR A 74 -40.54 -0.35 14.85
CA THR A 74 -39.22 -0.82 14.44
C THR A 74 -38.85 -0.39 13.03
N VAL A 75 -37.55 -0.27 12.80
CA VAL A 75 -36.90 -0.09 11.49
C VAL A 75 -35.87 -1.20 11.32
N LYS A 76 -35.96 -1.98 10.26
CA LYS A 76 -35.01 -3.05 9.94
C LYS A 76 -34.20 -2.69 8.70
N ILE A 77 -32.88 -2.90 8.77
CA ILE A 77 -31.95 -2.76 7.65
C ILE A 77 -31.07 -4.01 7.60
N GLY A 78 -31.22 -4.82 6.56
CA GLY A 78 -30.61 -6.14 6.48
C GLY A 78 -31.08 -7.02 7.65
N GLU A 79 -30.16 -7.50 8.45
CA GLU A 79 -30.49 -8.36 9.60
C GLU A 79 -30.70 -7.59 10.92
N VAL A 80 -30.37 -6.31 10.96
CA VAL A 80 -30.42 -5.49 12.17
C VAL A 80 -31.76 -4.77 12.28
N THR A 81 -32.39 -4.87 13.46
CA THR A 81 -33.67 -4.20 13.76
C THR A 81 -33.46 -3.15 14.86
N TYR A 82 -33.73 -1.90 14.56
CA TYR A 82 -33.76 -0.78 15.49
C TYR A 82 -35.16 -0.58 16.02
N LYS A 83 -35.33 -0.40 17.34
CA LYS A 83 -36.64 -0.31 18.00
C LYS A 83 -36.80 1.06 18.69
N PHE A 84 -37.85 1.78 18.37
CA PHE A 84 -38.19 3.02 19.06
C PHE A 84 -38.75 2.74 20.44
N VAL A 85 -38.22 3.41 21.44
CA VAL A 85 -38.60 3.25 22.87
C VAL A 85 -38.72 4.59 23.60
N ALA A 86 -39.53 4.62 24.67
CA ALA A 86 -39.62 5.78 25.52
C ALA A 86 -38.42 5.91 26.50
N ALA A 87 -37.74 4.79 26.78
CA ALA A 87 -36.54 4.73 27.60
C ALA A 87 -35.60 3.64 27.07
N LEU A 88 -34.30 3.93 27.01
CA LEU A 88 -33.29 3.01 26.50
C LEU A 88 -33.02 1.88 27.51
N VAL A 89 -33.07 0.62 27.07
CA VAL A 89 -32.82 -0.55 27.91
C VAL A 89 -31.87 -1.54 27.21
N ASN A 90 -32.04 -1.76 25.91
CA ASN A 90 -31.33 -2.80 25.17
C ASN A 90 -30.48 -2.20 24.04
N PRO A 91 -29.48 -2.94 23.51
CA PRO A 91 -28.85 -2.60 22.23
C PRO A 91 -29.90 -2.41 21.12
N PHE A 92 -29.63 -1.47 20.19
CA PHE A 92 -30.53 -1.09 19.08
C PHE A 92 -31.86 -0.43 19.50
N ASP A 93 -32.09 -0.18 20.80
CA ASP A 93 -33.15 0.74 21.22
C ASP A 93 -32.81 2.15 20.73
N VAL A 94 -33.79 2.88 20.21
CA VAL A 94 -33.68 4.25 19.74
C VAL A 94 -34.65 5.09 20.54
N LEU A 95 -34.19 6.15 21.19
CA LEU A 95 -35.02 7.01 21.98
C LEU A 95 -36.02 7.78 21.09
N ILE A 96 -37.29 7.75 21.43
CA ILE A 96 -38.30 8.57 20.76
C ILE A 96 -38.00 10.03 21.06
N GLY A 97 -37.78 10.84 20.03
CA GLY A 97 -37.58 12.29 20.13
C GLY A 97 -38.86 13.08 20.29
N VAL A 98 -38.73 14.36 20.39
CA VAL A 98 -39.86 15.27 20.55
C VAL A 98 -40.67 15.45 19.26
N ASP A 99 -40.09 15.14 18.12
CA ASP A 99 -40.68 15.20 16.79
C ASP A 99 -40.02 14.16 15.85
N GLY A 100 -40.45 14.09 14.60
CA GLY A 100 -39.91 13.16 13.60
C GLY A 100 -38.46 13.42 13.25
N ASN A 101 -38.02 14.66 13.27
CA ASN A 101 -36.62 15.03 13.04
C ASN A 101 -35.73 14.53 14.17
N ALA A 102 -36.15 14.73 15.43
CA ALA A 102 -35.42 14.22 16.59
C ALA A 102 -35.34 12.68 16.58
N CYS A 103 -36.42 12.00 16.16
CA CYS A 103 -36.40 10.56 15.98
C CYS A 103 -35.46 10.12 14.86
N ALA A 104 -35.41 10.86 13.75
CA ALA A 104 -34.50 10.61 12.65
C ALA A 104 -33.03 10.81 13.07
N ILE A 105 -32.73 11.86 13.84
CA ILE A 105 -31.39 12.09 14.41
C ILE A 105 -30.95 10.92 15.31
N ASN A 106 -31.84 10.46 16.21
CA ASN A 106 -31.57 9.40 17.15
C ASN A 106 -31.31 8.08 16.41
N LEU A 107 -32.15 7.78 15.39
CA LEU A 107 -32.00 6.60 14.56
C LEU A 107 -30.70 6.67 13.70
N PHE A 108 -30.41 7.83 13.12
CA PHE A 108 -29.19 8.05 12.37
C PHE A 108 -27.94 7.86 13.26
N ALA A 109 -27.98 8.38 14.48
CA ALA A 109 -26.90 8.18 15.44
C ALA A 109 -26.71 6.70 15.79
N ALA A 110 -27.79 5.93 15.95
CA ALA A 110 -27.73 4.50 16.19
C ALA A 110 -27.18 3.69 14.99
N ILE A 111 -27.57 4.09 13.76
CA ILE A 111 -27.09 3.45 12.52
C ILE A 111 -25.61 3.71 12.29
N THR A 112 -25.16 4.94 12.52
CA THR A 112 -23.78 5.40 12.25
C THR A 112 -22.86 5.26 13.46
N LEU A 113 -23.36 4.82 14.61
CA LEU A 113 -22.65 4.78 15.88
C LEU A 113 -22.03 6.13 16.29
N SER A 114 -22.67 7.22 15.91
CA SER A 114 -22.27 8.55 16.31
C SER A 114 -22.48 8.76 17.82
N ALA A 115 -21.92 9.85 18.39
CA ALA A 115 -22.07 10.17 19.82
C ALA A 115 -23.55 10.14 20.26
N GLY A 116 -23.85 9.46 21.38
CA GLY A 116 -25.22 9.36 21.89
C GLY A 116 -25.59 7.97 22.44
N ALA A 117 -24.65 7.04 22.54
CA ALA A 117 -24.88 5.77 23.23
C ALA A 117 -25.30 6.00 24.68
N GLY A 118 -26.42 5.38 25.10
CA GLY A 118 -27.03 5.57 26.41
C GLY A 118 -27.89 6.85 26.57
N THR A 119 -27.93 7.74 25.56
CA THR A 119 -28.73 8.96 25.56
C THR A 119 -29.67 9.09 24.35
N LEU A 120 -29.23 8.72 23.18
CA LEU A 120 -30.00 8.74 21.93
C LEU A 120 -30.37 7.32 21.47
N TYR A 121 -29.49 6.36 21.75
CA TYR A 121 -29.67 4.94 21.45
C TYR A 121 -29.05 4.05 22.53
N GLY A 122 -29.44 2.78 22.55
CA GLY A 122 -29.03 1.82 23.58
C GLY A 122 -27.54 1.55 23.59
N THR A 123 -26.95 1.43 24.79
CA THR A 123 -25.57 0.99 24.98
C THR A 123 -25.41 -0.45 24.47
N GLY A 124 -24.25 -0.76 23.90
CA GLY A 124 -24.00 -2.07 23.29
C GLY A 124 -24.56 -2.23 21.87
N THR A 125 -25.11 -1.17 21.25
CA THR A 125 -25.40 -1.14 19.82
C THR A 125 -24.11 -1.27 19.03
N TYR A 126 -24.07 -2.19 18.08
CA TYR A 126 -22.87 -2.46 17.24
C TYR A 126 -23.15 -2.17 15.76
N ALA A 127 -22.08 -2.15 14.95
CA ALA A 127 -22.14 -1.78 13.55
C ALA A 127 -23.03 -2.72 12.73
N ASN A 128 -23.93 -2.13 11.93
CA ASN A 128 -24.72 -2.88 10.96
C ASN A 128 -23.89 -3.13 9.69
N MET A 129 -23.64 -4.40 9.38
CA MET A 129 -22.82 -4.81 8.23
C MET A 129 -23.41 -4.43 6.86
N ALA A 130 -24.69 -4.07 6.81
CA ALA A 130 -25.38 -3.66 5.58
C ALA A 130 -25.29 -2.13 5.32
N VAL A 131 -24.62 -1.37 6.20
CA VAL A 131 -24.56 0.09 6.14
C VAL A 131 -23.11 0.55 6.08
N ASP A 132 -22.85 1.71 5.47
CA ASP A 132 -21.52 2.34 5.45
C ASP A 132 -20.96 2.45 6.87
N ARG A 133 -19.81 1.82 7.10
CA ARG A 133 -19.13 1.71 8.39
C ARG A 133 -17.90 2.60 8.48
N THR A 134 -17.62 3.40 7.46
CA THR A 134 -16.50 4.35 7.51
C THR A 134 -16.74 5.36 8.65
N THR A 135 -15.70 5.68 9.43
CA THR A 135 -15.82 6.61 10.54
C THR A 135 -14.93 7.83 10.28
N PRO A 136 -15.51 9.04 10.19
CA PRO A 136 -16.95 9.35 10.16
C PRO A 136 -17.60 8.83 8.87
N THR A 137 -18.86 8.41 8.94
CA THR A 137 -19.56 7.95 7.74
C THR A 137 -19.75 9.12 6.78
N THR A 138 -19.37 8.93 5.52
CA THR A 138 -19.43 9.98 4.49
C THR A 138 -20.53 9.73 3.48
N LYS A 139 -21.06 8.53 3.41
CA LYS A 139 -22.03 8.08 2.41
C LYS A 139 -23.46 8.12 2.92
N ASN A 140 -23.67 7.77 4.20
CA ASN A 140 -24.98 7.96 4.82
C ASN A 140 -25.27 9.45 4.99
N SER A 141 -26.49 9.85 4.79
CA SER A 141 -26.89 11.25 4.93
C SER A 141 -28.22 11.40 5.67
N PHE A 142 -28.34 12.49 6.36
CA PHE A 142 -29.54 12.88 7.08
C PHE A 142 -30.08 14.19 6.48
N ALA A 143 -31.34 14.22 6.15
CA ALA A 143 -32.01 15.42 5.61
C ALA A 143 -33.12 15.89 6.54
N ILE A 144 -33.05 17.17 6.93
CA ILE A 144 -34.10 17.84 7.66
C ILE A 144 -34.94 18.62 6.65
N SER A 145 -36.25 18.47 6.69
CA SER A 145 -37.18 19.32 5.91
C SER A 145 -37.19 20.72 6.50
N SER A 146 -36.95 21.74 5.69
CA SER A 146 -36.94 23.15 6.06
C SER A 146 -38.35 23.76 6.24
N GLY A 147 -39.40 22.96 6.16
CA GLY A 147 -40.80 23.41 6.40
C GLY A 147 -41.15 23.41 7.89
N GLY A 148 -41.51 24.57 8.44
CA GLY A 148 -41.75 24.83 9.87
C GLY A 148 -42.86 24.05 10.56
N GLY A 149 -42.88 22.75 10.44
CA GLY A 149 -43.85 21.83 11.04
C GLY A 149 -43.31 20.48 11.52
N GLY A 150 -42.02 20.33 11.70
CA GLY A 150 -41.46 19.12 12.37
C GLY A 150 -41.49 17.77 11.61
N PHE A 151 -42.04 17.73 10.40
CA PHE A 151 -42.12 16.51 9.55
C PHE A 151 -41.98 16.86 8.06
N PRO A 152 -41.39 16.01 7.20
CA PRO A 152 -40.74 14.71 7.44
C PRO A 152 -39.22 14.83 7.63
N GLY A 153 -38.67 14.08 8.57
CA GLY A 153 -37.22 13.77 8.59
C GLY A 153 -36.91 12.64 7.64
N GLY A 154 -35.82 12.73 6.89
CA GLY A 154 -35.35 11.65 5.99
C GLY A 154 -33.97 11.16 6.36
N ILE A 155 -33.77 9.84 6.32
CA ILE A 155 -32.45 9.20 6.47
C ILE A 155 -32.15 8.45 5.19
N ASN A 156 -31.03 8.79 4.54
CA ASN A 156 -30.48 8.03 3.45
C ASN A 156 -29.40 7.07 3.99
N VAL A 157 -29.59 5.78 3.82
CA VAL A 157 -28.65 4.73 4.19
C VAL A 157 -28.10 4.06 2.95
N VAL A 158 -26.80 3.82 2.93
CA VAL A 158 -26.09 3.21 1.79
C VAL A 158 -25.16 2.10 2.28
N ALA A 159 -24.87 1.16 1.38
CA ALA A 159 -23.92 0.10 1.64
C ALA A 159 -22.50 0.64 1.79
N ASP A 160 -21.66 -0.08 2.53
CA ASP A 160 -20.24 0.27 2.75
C ASP A 160 -19.46 0.33 1.43
N ASP A 161 -19.63 -0.71 0.61
CA ASP A 161 -18.93 -0.81 -0.68
C ASP A 161 -19.89 -0.64 -1.88
N PRO A 162 -19.42 -0.12 -3.02
CA PRO A 162 -20.19 -0.09 -4.24
C PRO A 162 -20.38 -1.50 -4.80
N GLY A 163 -21.53 -1.75 -5.35
CA GLY A 163 -21.80 -3.02 -6.05
C GLY A 163 -23.25 -3.39 -6.11
N ALA A 164 -23.61 -4.12 -7.14
CA ALA A 164 -24.96 -4.67 -7.33
C ALA A 164 -25.30 -5.76 -6.31
N ALA A 165 -24.31 -6.37 -5.65
CA ALA A 165 -24.51 -7.41 -4.63
C ALA A 165 -25.32 -6.91 -3.42
N TYR A 166 -25.28 -5.63 -3.12
CA TYR A 166 -26.06 -5.01 -2.05
C TYR A 166 -27.48 -4.64 -2.47
N ASN A 167 -27.78 -4.64 -3.79
CA ASN A 167 -29.16 -4.49 -4.24
C ASN A 167 -30.00 -5.64 -3.69
N GLY A 168 -31.18 -5.31 -3.19
CA GLY A 168 -32.02 -6.31 -2.55
C GLY A 168 -31.81 -6.49 -1.04
N THR A 169 -30.82 -5.80 -0.40
CA THR A 169 -30.74 -5.71 1.07
C THR A 169 -32.08 -5.22 1.61
N THR A 170 -32.75 -6.05 2.41
CA THR A 170 -34.13 -5.78 2.85
C THR A 170 -34.20 -4.58 3.79
N THR A 171 -35.19 -3.74 3.56
CA THR A 171 -35.49 -2.60 4.43
C THR A 171 -36.98 -2.66 4.76
N THR A 172 -37.33 -2.76 6.03
CA THR A 172 -38.72 -2.81 6.49
C THR A 172 -38.93 -1.91 7.69
N GLU A 173 -40.17 -1.56 7.95
CA GLU A 173 -40.64 -0.87 9.13
C GLU A 173 -41.97 -1.48 9.60
N SER A 174 -42.28 -1.34 10.89
CA SER A 174 -43.44 -1.99 11.50
C SER A 174 -44.76 -1.23 11.37
N THR A 175 -44.74 0.00 10.82
CA THR A 175 -45.93 0.90 10.82
C THR A 175 -46.78 0.76 9.56
N GLY A 176 -46.34 -0.06 8.59
CA GLY A 176 -46.99 -0.23 7.30
C GLY A 176 -47.15 1.06 6.50
N GLY A 177 -46.18 1.96 6.61
CA GLY A 177 -46.14 3.27 5.94
C GLY A 177 -46.90 4.39 6.68
N ALA A 178 -47.61 4.05 7.78
CA ALA A 178 -48.48 4.98 8.47
C ALA A 178 -47.69 6.11 9.21
N ARG A 179 -46.51 5.80 9.78
CA ARG A 179 -45.64 6.75 10.49
C ARG A 179 -44.29 6.87 9.86
N MET A 180 -43.76 5.78 9.36
CA MET A 180 -42.49 5.69 8.67
C MET A 180 -42.69 4.97 7.33
N SER A 181 -41.87 5.29 6.35
CA SER A 181 -41.92 4.59 5.07
C SER A 181 -40.54 4.58 4.38
N TRP A 182 -40.19 3.43 3.85
CA TRP A 182 -39.06 3.29 2.94
C TRP A 182 -39.47 3.64 1.51
N VAL A 183 -38.60 4.28 0.76
CA VAL A 183 -38.82 4.61 -0.66
C VAL A 183 -38.89 3.30 -1.48
N HIS A 184 -38.07 2.32 -1.13
CA HIS A 184 -38.02 1.00 -1.75
C HIS A 184 -38.10 -0.11 -0.69
N PRO A 185 -38.58 -1.31 -1.02
CA PRO A 185 -38.60 -2.46 -0.08
C PRO A 185 -37.18 -2.99 0.21
N SER A 186 -36.19 -2.56 -0.56
CA SER A 186 -34.79 -2.96 -0.42
C SER A 186 -33.84 -1.89 -0.98
N TYR A 187 -32.56 -2.07 -0.74
CA TYR A 187 -31.53 -1.24 -1.38
C TYR A 187 -31.57 -1.37 -2.90
N VAL A 188 -31.34 -0.28 -3.59
CA VAL A 188 -31.28 -0.16 -5.06
C VAL A 188 -30.12 0.74 -5.48
N GLY A 189 -29.83 0.75 -6.77
CA GLY A 189 -28.87 1.65 -7.38
C GLY A 189 -27.40 1.25 -7.24
N GLY A 190 -27.09 0.12 -6.63
CA GLY A 190 -25.75 -0.41 -6.57
C GLY A 190 -25.26 -0.84 -7.96
N VAL A 191 -24.07 -0.38 -8.35
CA VAL A 191 -23.41 -0.75 -9.60
C VAL A 191 -22.03 -1.29 -9.30
N ASN A 192 -21.70 -2.46 -9.85
CA ASN A 192 -20.38 -3.05 -9.71
C ASN A 192 -19.31 -2.11 -10.28
N LYS A 193 -18.12 -2.14 -9.70
CA LYS A 193 -16.98 -1.42 -10.24
C LYS A 193 -16.70 -1.87 -11.67
N SER A 194 -16.67 -0.94 -12.60
CA SER A 194 -16.24 -1.17 -13.97
C SER A 194 -15.26 -0.07 -14.39
N PHE A 195 -14.27 -0.46 -15.17
CA PHE A 195 -13.28 0.47 -15.73
C PHE A 195 -13.64 0.78 -17.18
N ASP A 196 -13.46 2.02 -17.58
CA ASP A 196 -13.50 2.35 -19.00
C ASP A 196 -12.23 1.80 -19.67
N SER A 197 -12.37 0.68 -20.37
CA SER A 197 -11.28 -0.01 -21.05
C SER A 197 -10.95 0.58 -22.42
N THR A 198 -11.67 1.60 -22.90
CA THR A 198 -11.36 2.22 -24.18
C THR A 198 -10.16 3.16 -24.05
N ILE A 199 -9.22 3.08 -25.01
CA ILE A 199 -8.01 3.92 -24.97
C ILE A 199 -8.32 5.42 -24.99
N THR A 200 -9.37 5.81 -25.69
CA THR A 200 -9.85 7.19 -25.82
C THR A 200 -10.86 7.58 -24.74
N GLY A 201 -11.21 6.66 -23.85
CA GLY A 201 -12.14 6.91 -22.75
C GLY A 201 -11.59 7.88 -21.70
N PRO A 202 -12.47 8.43 -20.86
CA PRO A 202 -12.06 9.36 -19.83
C PRO A 202 -11.09 8.70 -18.84
N ALA A 203 -9.99 9.38 -18.56
CA ALA A 203 -8.94 8.90 -17.68
C ALA A 203 -8.17 10.05 -17.04
N THR A 204 -7.68 9.82 -15.82
CA THR A 204 -6.64 10.63 -15.20
C THR A 204 -5.28 10.05 -15.55
N TRP A 205 -4.27 10.91 -15.72
CA TRP A 205 -2.93 10.47 -16.10
C TRP A 205 -1.93 10.85 -15.03
N LEU A 206 -1.11 9.87 -14.64
CA LEU A 206 0.08 10.09 -13.83
C LEU A 206 1.23 10.39 -14.80
N GLU A 207 1.91 11.51 -14.59
CA GLU A 207 3.01 11.99 -15.44
C GLU A 207 4.29 12.10 -14.61
N PHE A 208 5.38 11.49 -15.07
CA PHE A 208 6.65 11.42 -14.35
C PHE A 208 7.80 11.97 -15.20
N LEU A 209 8.75 12.62 -14.55
CA LEU A 209 9.93 13.17 -15.21
C LEU A 209 10.98 12.12 -15.54
N ASP A 210 10.96 11.00 -14.85
CA ASP A 210 11.91 9.92 -15.03
C ASP A 210 11.37 8.88 -16.00
N GLN A 211 12.16 8.57 -17.01
CA GLN A 211 11.85 7.59 -18.05
C GLN A 211 11.74 6.16 -17.50
N GLU A 212 12.55 5.85 -16.49
CA GLU A 212 12.63 4.53 -15.86
C GLU A 212 11.64 4.37 -14.68
N THR A 213 10.53 5.10 -14.72
CA THR A 213 9.45 4.95 -13.74
C THR A 213 8.68 3.67 -13.98
N GLU A 214 8.46 2.93 -12.94
CA GLU A 214 7.57 1.77 -12.94
C GLU A 214 6.36 2.04 -12.08
N VAL A 215 5.20 1.67 -12.60
CA VAL A 215 3.92 1.79 -11.92
C VAL A 215 3.28 0.42 -11.86
N MET A 216 2.95 -0.04 -10.66
CA MET A 216 2.22 -1.26 -10.45
C MET A 216 0.88 -0.98 -9.77
N ARG A 217 -0.12 -1.78 -10.09
CA ARG A 217 -1.38 -1.81 -9.34
C ARG A 217 -1.21 -2.63 -8.07
N SER A 218 -2.07 -2.37 -7.09
CA SER A 218 -2.08 -3.16 -5.85
C SER A 218 -2.08 -4.66 -6.15
N PRO A 219 -1.16 -5.44 -5.55
CA PRO A 219 -1.17 -6.89 -5.64
C PRO A 219 -2.29 -7.53 -4.80
N VAL A 220 -2.99 -6.74 -4.01
CA VAL A 220 -4.15 -7.18 -3.22
C VAL A 220 -5.35 -7.27 -4.14
N VAL A 221 -5.93 -8.46 -4.23
CA VAL A 221 -7.15 -8.70 -5.00
C VAL A 221 -8.28 -7.87 -4.40
N ASP A 222 -9.05 -7.20 -5.26
CA ASP A 222 -10.16 -6.33 -4.86
C ASP A 222 -9.78 -5.26 -3.84
N ASP A 223 -8.58 -4.67 -3.99
CA ASP A 223 -8.14 -3.59 -3.12
C ASP A 223 -9.20 -2.47 -3.06
N LYS A 224 -9.82 -2.32 -1.91
CA LYS A 224 -10.87 -1.35 -1.65
C LYS A 224 -10.50 0.08 -2.07
N PHE A 225 -9.22 0.41 -1.96
CA PHE A 225 -8.69 1.75 -2.22
C PHE A 225 -8.15 1.91 -3.64
N ASN A 226 -8.09 0.83 -4.45
CA ASN A 226 -7.51 0.82 -5.79
C ASN A 226 -6.16 1.56 -5.83
N ARG A 227 -5.19 1.08 -5.02
CA ARG A 227 -3.89 1.71 -4.86
C ARG A 227 -2.98 1.45 -6.06
N TYR A 228 -2.21 2.47 -6.39
CA TYR A 228 -1.14 2.45 -7.39
C TYR A 228 0.18 2.74 -6.69
N TYR A 229 1.17 1.91 -6.94
CA TYR A 229 2.51 2.02 -6.37
C TYR A 229 3.48 2.37 -7.49
N PHE A 230 4.41 3.26 -7.24
CA PHE A 230 5.37 3.68 -8.24
C PHE A 230 6.71 4.07 -7.63
N SER A 231 7.76 3.88 -8.43
CA SER A 231 9.13 4.22 -8.09
C SER A 231 9.96 4.46 -9.34
N SER A 232 11.05 5.16 -9.20
CA SER A 232 12.08 5.31 -10.22
C SER A 232 13.46 5.46 -9.58
N PRO A 233 14.56 5.47 -10.32
CA PRO A 233 15.87 5.76 -9.75
C PRO A 233 15.96 7.10 -9.01
N SER A 234 15.16 8.09 -9.44
CA SER A 234 15.09 9.41 -8.81
C SER A 234 13.94 9.60 -7.81
N LEU A 235 13.02 8.65 -7.71
CA LEU A 235 11.82 8.71 -6.90
C LEU A 235 11.73 7.50 -5.98
N ALA A 236 11.87 7.71 -4.67
CA ALA A 236 11.65 6.68 -3.67
C ALA A 236 10.24 6.08 -3.81
N PRO A 237 10.05 4.80 -3.41
CA PRO A 237 8.76 4.14 -3.50
C PRO A 237 7.62 4.92 -2.85
N GLN A 238 6.57 5.14 -3.62
CA GLN A 238 5.37 5.87 -3.21
C GLN A 238 4.12 5.11 -3.61
N TYR A 239 2.99 5.48 -3.02
CA TYR A 239 1.68 5.01 -3.44
C TYR A 239 0.65 6.11 -3.41
N ASN A 240 -0.42 5.92 -4.18
CA ASN A 240 -1.58 6.78 -4.17
C ASN A 240 -2.84 5.94 -4.38
N THR A 241 -3.98 6.42 -3.89
CA THR A 241 -5.27 5.79 -4.13
C THR A 241 -5.94 6.38 -5.36
N TYR A 242 -6.87 5.63 -5.96
CA TYR A 242 -7.64 6.11 -7.11
C TYR A 242 -8.31 7.47 -6.85
N ASP A 243 -9.00 7.62 -5.71
CA ASP A 243 -9.73 8.85 -5.40
C ASP A 243 -8.80 10.06 -5.27
N ARG A 244 -7.62 9.87 -4.69
CA ARG A 244 -6.61 10.92 -4.56
C ARG A 244 -5.96 11.28 -5.89
N ILE A 245 -5.74 10.29 -6.76
CA ILE A 245 -5.23 10.52 -8.12
C ILE A 245 -6.23 11.38 -8.90
N VAL A 246 -7.51 11.03 -8.86
CA VAL A 246 -8.58 11.80 -9.51
C VAL A 246 -8.70 13.20 -8.93
N ALA A 247 -8.51 13.36 -7.63
CA ALA A 247 -8.50 14.66 -6.94
C ALA A 247 -7.21 15.47 -7.15
N GLY A 248 -6.20 14.93 -7.82
CA GLY A 248 -4.91 15.59 -8.05
C GLY A 248 -4.07 15.77 -6.79
N LEU A 249 -4.29 14.94 -5.76
CA LEU A 249 -3.56 15.01 -4.49
C LEU A 249 -2.22 14.28 -4.56
N PRO A 250 -1.19 14.74 -3.83
CA PRO A 250 0.13 14.14 -3.84
C PRO A 250 0.11 12.71 -3.30
N ALA A 251 1.05 11.89 -3.76
CA ALA A 251 1.25 10.54 -3.29
C ALA A 251 1.90 10.51 -1.89
N TRP A 252 1.77 9.38 -1.21
CA TRP A 252 2.42 9.12 0.05
C TRP A 252 3.62 8.19 -0.10
N ALA A 253 4.62 8.36 0.75
CA ALA A 253 5.75 7.44 0.83
C ALA A 253 5.28 6.04 1.25
N LEU A 254 5.87 5.02 0.63
CA LEU A 254 5.50 3.64 0.89
C LEU A 254 6.08 3.15 2.22
N GLY A 255 5.21 2.54 3.05
CA GLY A 255 5.56 1.95 4.32
C GLY A 255 5.70 2.96 5.47
N LEU A 256 5.75 2.47 6.68
CA LEU A 256 5.81 3.25 7.91
C LEU A 256 7.06 2.88 8.72
N TYR A 257 7.79 3.89 9.21
CA TYR A 257 8.89 3.66 10.15
C TYR A 257 8.35 3.33 11.55
N PRO A 258 9.11 2.57 12.36
CA PRO A 258 8.74 2.34 13.74
C PRO A 258 8.71 3.66 14.53
N PRO A 259 7.86 3.77 15.57
CA PRO A 259 7.97 4.86 16.53
C PRO A 259 9.36 4.85 17.19
N GLY A 260 10.04 5.99 17.19
CA GLY A 260 11.40 6.10 17.70
C GLY A 260 11.51 6.15 19.22
N VAL A 261 10.38 6.36 19.92
CA VAL A 261 10.32 6.56 21.37
C VAL A 261 9.46 5.46 22.00
N ALA A 262 9.96 4.85 23.07
CA ALA A 262 9.20 3.89 23.86
C ALA A 262 8.01 4.57 24.58
N PRO A 263 6.87 3.87 24.82
CA PRO A 263 5.77 4.43 25.58
C PRO A 263 6.20 4.71 27.02
N ALA A 264 5.75 5.81 27.61
CA ALA A 264 5.93 6.05 29.05
C ALA A 264 4.82 5.33 29.81
N VAL A 265 5.19 4.46 30.75
CA VAL A 265 4.24 3.65 31.51
C VAL A 265 4.37 3.92 33.01
N SER A 266 3.24 4.17 33.65
CA SER A 266 3.14 4.28 35.10
C SER A 266 1.99 3.42 35.62
N VAL A 267 2.07 3.00 36.89
CA VAL A 267 1.03 2.17 37.49
C VAL A 267 0.55 2.84 38.76
N ALA A 268 -0.77 2.92 38.90
CA ALA A 268 -1.42 3.47 40.07
C ALA A 268 -2.44 2.48 40.62
N GLY A 269 -2.57 2.46 41.95
CA GLY A 269 -3.53 1.59 42.62
C GLY A 269 -3.27 0.11 42.43
N GLY A 270 -4.24 -0.70 42.77
CA GLY A 270 -4.22 -2.16 42.62
C GLY A 270 -4.07 -2.88 43.94
N GLY A 271 -4.32 -4.18 43.94
CA GLY A 271 -4.45 -5.01 45.16
C GLY A 271 -5.86 -4.89 45.76
N ASN A 272 -6.20 -5.83 46.59
CA ASN A 272 -7.37 -5.66 47.48
C ASN A 272 -6.94 -4.78 48.63
N GLN A 273 -7.41 -3.54 48.63
CA GLN A 273 -7.08 -2.62 49.69
C GLN A 273 -7.81 -3.01 50.98
N THR A 274 -7.09 -3.12 52.03
CA THR A 274 -7.62 -3.35 53.35
C THR A 274 -7.17 -2.21 54.24
N LEU A 275 -8.13 -1.58 54.91
CA LEU A 275 -7.83 -0.55 55.91
C LEU A 275 -7.59 -1.23 57.27
N LEU A 276 -6.43 -1.01 57.85
CA LEU A 276 -6.08 -1.47 59.17
C LEU A 276 -5.86 -0.25 60.09
N GLY A 277 -6.42 -0.31 61.30
CA GLY A 277 -6.34 0.81 62.24
C GLY A 277 -7.68 1.47 62.49
N LEU A 278 -7.68 2.76 62.74
CA LEU A 278 -8.84 3.52 63.21
C LEU A 278 -9.25 4.61 62.18
N PRO A 279 -10.03 4.26 61.13
CA PRO A 279 -10.41 5.19 60.11
C PRO A 279 -11.54 6.13 60.49
N THR A 280 -12.20 5.91 61.61
CA THR A 280 -13.31 6.73 62.14
C THR A 280 -12.95 7.44 63.43
N SER A 281 -13.36 8.68 63.60
CA SER A 281 -13.18 9.46 64.84
C SER A 281 -14.37 9.30 65.79
N THR A 282 -14.08 9.28 67.07
CA THR A 282 -15.07 9.34 68.14
C THR A 282 -15.32 10.78 68.63
N SER A 283 -14.41 11.70 68.38
CA SER A 283 -14.55 13.12 68.66
C SER A 283 -13.65 13.99 67.81
N ILE A 284 -14.08 15.26 67.55
CA ILE A 284 -13.33 16.25 66.75
C ILE A 284 -12.37 17.05 67.70
N ASN A 285 -12.20 16.65 68.97
CA ASN A 285 -11.38 17.40 69.90
C ASN A 285 -9.90 17.35 69.52
N ASP A 286 -9.30 18.54 69.39
CA ASP A 286 -7.90 18.78 69.16
C ASP A 286 -7.05 18.17 70.27
N ASN A 287 -6.34 17.14 70.01
CA ASN A 287 -5.18 16.78 70.81
C ASN A 287 -3.94 17.15 70.03
N VAL A 288 -3.18 18.11 70.58
CA VAL A 288 -1.98 18.62 69.94
C VAL A 288 -0.77 17.89 70.50
N PRO A 289 -0.24 16.88 69.79
CA PRO A 289 1.08 16.31 70.14
C PRO A 289 2.14 17.43 70.04
N GLY A 290 3.14 17.36 70.83
CA GLY A 290 4.28 18.29 70.79
C GLY A 290 5.03 18.20 69.48
N ALA A 291 5.70 19.31 69.05
CA ALA A 291 6.62 19.25 67.94
C ALA A 291 7.76 18.22 68.18
N ASN A 292 8.32 17.69 67.09
CA ASN A 292 9.39 16.66 67.18
C ASN A 292 8.98 15.43 68.00
N THR A 293 7.80 14.90 67.72
CA THR A 293 7.26 13.72 68.42
C THR A 293 6.91 12.63 67.36
N ILE A 294 7.11 11.40 67.69
CA ILE A 294 6.59 10.21 67.04
C ILE A 294 5.50 9.62 67.92
N TRP A 295 4.38 9.29 67.31
CA TRP A 295 3.35 8.52 67.95
C TRP A 295 2.92 7.36 67.09
N VAL A 296 2.61 6.24 67.74
CA VAL A 296 2.30 4.99 67.15
C VAL A 296 1.08 4.35 67.81
N ALA A 297 0.32 3.60 67.02
CA ALA A 297 -0.79 2.80 67.50
C ALA A 297 -0.66 1.36 66.96
N PRO A 298 -1.12 0.34 67.73
CA PRO A 298 -0.99 -1.03 67.31
C PRO A 298 -2.05 -1.38 66.24
N ILE A 299 -1.63 -2.18 65.29
CA ILE A 299 -2.50 -2.86 64.33
C ILE A 299 -2.17 -4.35 64.28
N THR A 300 -3.16 -5.18 63.94
CA THR A 300 -2.93 -6.61 63.73
C THR A 300 -3.40 -6.98 62.35
N THR A 301 -2.56 -7.59 61.56
CA THR A 301 -2.84 -8.03 60.18
C THR A 301 -3.75 -9.25 60.17
N THR A 302 -4.68 -9.28 59.22
CA THR A 302 -5.61 -10.43 58.99
C THR A 302 -5.17 -11.34 57.86
N GLY A 303 -4.06 -11.05 57.19
CA GLY A 303 -3.44 -11.77 56.10
C GLY A 303 -2.03 -11.29 55.85
N ALA A 304 -1.28 -11.95 55.01
CA ALA A 304 -0.06 -11.38 54.43
C ALA A 304 -0.45 -10.24 53.49
N MET A 305 0.14 -9.08 53.62
CA MET A 305 -0.21 -7.87 52.86
C MET A 305 1.00 -6.95 52.69
N SER A 306 0.89 -6.02 51.78
CA SER A 306 1.85 -4.95 51.56
C SER A 306 1.27 -3.65 52.13
N LEU A 307 2.06 -2.85 52.83
CA LEU A 307 1.64 -1.55 53.37
C LEU A 307 1.96 -0.45 52.36
N ASP A 308 0.94 0.14 51.78
CA ASP A 308 1.11 1.14 50.71
C ASP A 308 1.26 2.56 51.27
N SER A 309 0.39 2.93 52.21
CA SER A 309 0.42 4.22 52.88
C SER A 309 -0.10 4.14 54.31
N ILE A 310 0.28 5.09 55.14
CA ILE A 310 -0.39 5.38 56.40
C ILE A 310 -1.01 6.78 56.31
N GLU A 311 -2.25 6.89 56.77
CA GLU A 311 -3.03 8.11 56.72
C GLU A 311 -3.41 8.53 58.10
N ILE A 312 -3.40 9.84 58.35
CA ILE A 312 -3.83 10.44 59.61
C ILE A 312 -4.68 11.70 59.36
N MET A 313 -5.70 11.87 60.19
CA MET A 313 -6.65 12.97 60.05
C MET A 313 -6.25 14.18 60.90
N PRO A 314 -5.85 15.32 60.27
CA PRO A 314 -5.55 16.54 61.01
C PRO A 314 -6.81 17.23 61.48
N ALA A 315 -6.81 17.78 62.72
CA ALA A 315 -7.84 18.62 63.26
C ALA A 315 -7.51 20.11 63.16
N SER A 316 -6.25 20.46 62.92
CA SER A 316 -5.81 21.83 62.63
C SER A 316 -4.84 21.90 61.44
N PRO A 317 -4.82 23.02 60.67
CA PRO A 317 -3.99 23.14 59.50
C PRO A 317 -2.57 23.65 59.84
N THR A 318 -1.60 23.30 58.94
CA THR A 318 -0.28 23.92 58.86
C THR A 318 0.23 23.95 57.44
N THR A 319 0.96 25.00 57.07
CA THR A 319 1.54 25.15 55.71
C THR A 319 3.00 24.66 55.64
N THR A 320 3.68 24.55 56.77
CA THR A 320 5.12 24.27 56.85
C THR A 320 5.46 23.03 57.64
N GLY A 321 4.53 22.46 58.39
CA GLY A 321 4.75 21.26 59.18
C GLY A 321 5.05 20.06 58.30
N LYS A 322 6.04 19.25 58.69
CA LYS A 322 6.44 18.03 58.01
C LYS A 322 5.92 16.81 58.72
N PHE A 323 5.47 15.84 57.94
CA PHE A 323 4.88 14.61 58.41
C PHE A 323 5.50 13.43 57.64
N ALA A 324 5.82 12.33 58.34
CA ALA A 324 6.19 11.09 57.69
C ALA A 324 5.63 9.91 58.51
N ALA A 325 5.07 8.95 57.78
CA ALA A 325 4.62 7.70 58.35
C ALA A 325 5.78 6.86 58.86
N VAL A 326 5.56 6.10 59.96
CA VAL A 326 6.52 5.14 60.51
C VAL A 326 5.81 3.81 60.77
N LEU A 327 6.57 2.73 60.55
CA LEU A 327 6.12 1.37 60.83
C LEU A 327 7.16 0.69 61.73
N TYR A 328 6.72 0.20 62.90
CA TYR A 328 7.53 -0.58 63.82
C TYR A 328 7.01 -2.01 63.95
N SER A 329 7.92 -2.95 64.17
CA SER A 329 7.57 -4.32 64.57
C SER A 329 7.01 -4.34 66.00
N ASP A 330 6.32 -5.40 66.37
CA ASP A 330 5.92 -5.64 67.74
C ASP A 330 7.07 -6.33 68.50
N ASN A 331 7.29 -5.87 69.74
CA ASN A 331 8.20 -6.48 70.68
C ASN A 331 7.46 -6.74 71.99
N LEU A 332 6.89 -7.94 72.14
CA LEU A 332 6.13 -8.38 73.29
C LEU A 332 5.02 -7.41 73.76
N GLY A 333 4.28 -6.82 72.73
CA GLY A 333 3.17 -5.91 72.98
C GLY A 333 3.52 -4.43 73.04
N ALA A 334 4.81 -4.09 72.82
CA ALA A 334 5.30 -2.72 72.65
C ALA A 334 5.95 -2.51 71.24
N PRO A 335 6.06 -1.28 70.79
CA PRO A 335 6.77 -0.99 69.51
C PRO A 335 8.25 -1.41 69.61
N GLY A 336 8.74 -2.15 68.64
CA GLY A 336 10.08 -2.68 68.57
C GLY A 336 11.01 -1.93 67.62
N THR A 337 11.48 -2.64 66.59
CA THR A 337 12.40 -2.08 65.60
C THR A 337 11.65 -1.41 64.46
N LEU A 338 12.25 -0.33 63.92
CA LEU A 338 11.75 0.33 62.71
C LEU A 338 11.81 -0.63 61.53
N VAL A 339 10.65 -0.86 60.92
CA VAL A 339 10.52 -1.68 59.68
C VAL A 339 10.65 -0.81 58.44
N SER A 340 9.95 0.34 58.41
CA SER A 340 9.99 1.26 57.28
C SER A 340 9.50 2.64 57.69
N PHE A 341 9.80 3.66 56.86
CA PHE A 341 9.19 4.98 56.99
C PHE A 341 8.76 5.50 55.61
N GLY A 342 7.68 6.27 55.61
CA GLY A 342 7.06 6.78 54.38
C GLY A 342 7.61 8.10 53.87
N GLY A 343 7.12 8.53 52.75
CA GLY A 343 7.49 9.80 52.15
C GLY A 343 7.12 11.00 53.02
N ILE A 344 7.92 12.05 52.94
CA ILE A 344 7.72 13.28 53.70
C ILE A 344 6.65 14.11 53.02
N ILE A 345 5.62 14.52 53.79
CA ILE A 345 4.54 15.41 53.39
C ILE A 345 4.74 16.75 54.08
N THR A 346 4.55 17.86 53.39
CA THR A 346 4.64 19.20 53.95
C THR A 346 3.30 19.89 53.91
N GLY A 347 2.85 20.36 55.03
CA GLY A 347 1.52 21.04 55.21
C GLY A 347 0.36 20.08 55.36
N CYS A 348 -0.72 20.53 55.95
CA CYS A 348 -1.98 19.80 56.02
C CYS A 348 -3.15 20.77 56.13
N MET A 349 -4.35 20.26 55.79
CA MET A 349 -5.61 20.96 55.92
C MET A 349 -6.52 20.22 56.90
N THR A 350 -7.29 20.92 57.68
CA THR A 350 -8.26 20.34 58.61
C THR A 350 -9.24 19.41 57.87
N GLY A 351 -9.40 18.21 58.33
CA GLY A 351 -10.35 17.22 57.79
C GLY A 351 -9.95 16.60 56.46
N VAL A 352 -8.74 16.87 55.98
CA VAL A 352 -8.17 16.20 54.78
C VAL A 352 -7.04 15.28 55.25
N PRO A 353 -7.09 13.97 54.95
CA PRO A 353 -6.04 13.04 55.43
C PRO A 353 -4.66 13.44 54.94
N ILE A 354 -3.65 13.35 55.80
CA ILE A 354 -2.26 13.37 55.41
C ILE A 354 -1.91 11.94 54.99
N ILE A 355 -1.53 11.76 53.71
CA ILE A 355 -1.23 10.45 53.15
C ILE A 355 0.28 10.35 52.93
N SER A 356 0.95 9.55 53.77
CA SER A 356 2.37 9.27 53.61
C SER A 356 2.57 7.88 52.98
N GLN A 357 3.01 7.90 51.72
CA GLN A 357 3.22 6.68 50.92
C GLN A 357 4.62 6.09 51.16
N PHE A 358 4.75 4.77 51.10
CA PHE A 358 6.03 4.08 51.11
C PHE A 358 6.53 3.88 49.67
N SER A 359 7.71 4.40 49.36
CA SER A 359 8.34 4.25 48.05
C SER A 359 8.69 2.79 47.72
N GLN A 360 8.90 1.99 48.80
CA GLN A 360 8.98 0.54 48.73
C GLN A 360 8.03 0.00 49.84
N PRO A 361 6.82 -0.43 49.45
CA PRO A 361 5.84 -0.93 50.41
C PRO A 361 6.38 -2.14 51.19
N PRO A 362 6.49 -2.07 52.54
CA PRO A 362 6.95 -3.18 53.34
C PRO A 362 5.92 -4.31 53.40
N GLY A 363 6.39 -5.55 53.28
CA GLY A 363 5.55 -6.74 53.45
C GLY A 363 5.19 -6.96 54.91
N LEU A 364 3.89 -7.13 55.20
CA LEU A 364 3.39 -7.47 56.53
C LEU A 364 3.00 -8.96 56.56
N LEU A 365 3.41 -9.65 57.63
CA LEU A 365 3.11 -11.06 57.84
C LEU A 365 1.67 -11.25 58.32
N ASN A 366 1.06 -12.42 58.06
CA ASN A 366 -0.26 -12.76 58.54
C ASN A 366 -0.31 -12.88 60.06
N ALA A 367 -1.44 -12.46 60.67
CA ALA A 367 -1.72 -12.54 62.08
C ALA A 367 -0.59 -11.97 62.98
N THR A 368 0.09 -10.92 62.47
CA THR A 368 1.22 -10.30 63.13
C THR A 368 0.86 -8.89 63.60
N LYS A 369 1.25 -8.55 64.83
CA LYS A 369 1.06 -7.20 65.35
C LYS A 369 2.18 -6.30 64.89
N TYR A 370 1.81 -5.11 64.41
CA TYR A 370 2.69 -4.01 64.04
C TYR A 370 2.22 -2.72 64.68
N TRP A 371 3.08 -1.71 64.65
CA TRP A 371 2.79 -0.37 65.16
C TRP A 371 2.94 0.62 64.04
N ILE A 372 1.80 1.22 63.61
CA ILE A 372 1.76 2.28 62.63
C ILE A 372 1.77 3.62 63.32
N GLY A 373 2.39 4.64 62.69
CA GLY A 373 2.48 5.95 63.32
C GLY A 373 2.93 7.04 62.40
N PHE A 374 3.03 8.22 62.92
CA PHE A 374 3.56 9.40 62.28
C PHE A 374 4.63 10.08 63.13
N MET A 375 5.63 10.63 62.45
CA MET A 375 6.61 11.56 62.96
C MET A 375 6.29 12.97 62.43
N THR A 376 6.40 14.01 63.24
CA THR A 376 6.23 15.39 62.86
C THR A 376 7.29 16.30 63.46
N ASP A 377 7.61 17.41 62.77
CA ASP A 377 8.45 18.50 63.27
C ASP A 377 7.65 19.62 63.94
N THR A 378 6.34 19.61 63.81
CA THR A 378 5.44 20.74 64.17
C THR A 378 4.33 20.23 65.08
N ALA A 379 3.93 21.02 66.07
CA ALA A 379 2.75 20.76 66.90
C ALA A 379 1.47 21.04 66.10
N VAL A 380 0.73 19.98 65.77
CA VAL A 380 -0.52 20.02 64.97
C VAL A 380 -1.56 19.17 65.65
N GLY A 381 -2.80 19.63 65.72
CA GLY A 381 -3.92 18.87 66.27
C GLY A 381 -4.36 17.74 65.31
N PHE A 382 -4.64 16.56 65.87
CA PHE A 382 -5.20 15.43 65.14
C PHE A 382 -6.52 14.97 65.73
N GLN A 383 -7.39 14.42 64.90
CA GLN A 383 -8.67 13.86 65.34
C GLN A 383 -8.44 12.61 66.15
N LYS A 384 -9.18 12.44 67.23
CA LYS A 384 -9.10 11.25 68.12
C LYS A 384 -10.05 10.17 67.60
N ALA A 385 -9.55 8.95 67.60
CA ALA A 385 -10.34 7.73 67.51
C ALA A 385 -10.72 7.14 68.87
N ASN A 386 -9.79 7.18 69.82
CA ASN A 386 -9.96 6.70 71.19
C ASN A 386 -9.30 7.63 72.22
N ASP A 387 -9.73 7.58 73.47
CA ASP A 387 -9.09 8.30 74.58
C ASP A 387 -7.73 7.74 74.99
N VAL A 388 -6.96 8.50 75.84
CA VAL A 388 -5.63 8.11 76.29
C VAL A 388 -5.63 6.72 76.93
N GLY A 389 -4.83 5.83 76.33
CA GLY A 389 -4.65 4.47 76.84
C GLY A 389 -5.73 3.46 76.48
N ALA A 390 -6.84 3.90 75.81
CA ALA A 390 -7.96 3.04 75.44
C ALA A 390 -7.61 2.04 74.34
N GLY A 391 -6.78 2.45 73.36
CA GLY A 391 -6.36 1.60 72.18
C GLY A 391 -4.88 1.18 72.23
N GLY A 392 -4.14 1.70 73.17
CA GLY A 392 -2.70 1.35 73.38
C GLY A 392 -1.74 2.25 72.64
N GLY A 393 -2.16 3.47 72.24
CA GLY A 393 -1.31 4.47 71.57
C GLY A 393 -0.11 4.87 72.51
N LEU A 394 1.07 4.99 71.94
CA LEU A 394 2.30 5.41 72.59
C LEU A 394 2.99 6.53 71.82
N GLN A 395 3.74 7.39 72.55
CA GLN A 395 4.53 8.48 71.94
C GLN A 395 5.97 8.47 72.48
N GLN A 396 6.84 9.06 71.66
CA GLN A 396 8.23 9.29 71.93
C GLN A 396 8.67 10.64 71.37
N SER A 397 9.44 11.42 72.15
CA SER A 397 10.10 12.62 71.61
C SER A 397 11.20 12.23 70.64
N ASN A 398 11.26 12.86 69.48
CA ASN A 398 12.28 12.57 68.50
C ASN A 398 12.51 13.79 67.60
N THR A 399 13.75 14.26 67.49
CA THR A 399 14.09 15.39 66.66
C THR A 399 13.93 15.03 65.17
N TRP A 400 13.21 15.80 64.39
CA TRP A 400 12.96 15.53 62.96
C TRP A 400 14.22 15.27 62.15
N THR A 401 15.29 16.02 62.42
CA THR A 401 16.57 15.91 61.66
C THR A 401 17.29 14.57 61.86
N ASN A 402 16.94 13.80 62.90
CA ASN A 402 17.53 12.50 63.20
C ASN A 402 16.80 11.35 62.50
N GLY A 403 15.68 11.64 61.82
CA GLY A 403 14.80 10.60 61.29
C GLY A 403 14.12 9.78 62.39
N PRO A 404 13.31 8.76 62.03
CA PRO A 404 12.71 7.87 63.03
C PRO A 404 13.78 6.99 63.67
N PRO A 405 13.74 6.79 64.97
CA PRO A 405 14.73 5.95 65.70
C PRO A 405 14.61 4.49 65.26
N GLY A 406 15.72 3.78 65.13
CA GLY A 406 15.76 2.37 64.78
C GLY A 406 15.05 1.45 65.73
N ILE A 407 14.95 1.87 67.04
CA ILE A 407 14.21 1.19 68.13
C ILE A 407 13.33 2.23 68.78
N PHE A 408 12.04 1.93 68.94
CA PHE A 408 11.12 2.77 69.71
C PHE A 408 11.28 2.51 71.19
N SER A 409 11.46 3.56 71.99
CA SER A 409 11.68 3.48 73.41
C SER A 409 10.66 4.27 74.27
N GLY A 410 9.69 4.88 73.57
CA GLY A 410 8.65 5.66 74.30
C GLY A 410 7.64 4.79 75.00
N SER A 411 7.32 5.19 76.19
CA SER A 411 6.35 4.48 77.09
C SER A 411 5.18 5.39 77.50
N THR A 412 5.13 6.63 76.99
CA THR A 412 4.07 7.56 77.42
C THR A 412 2.80 7.25 76.60
N ALA A 413 1.73 6.92 77.29
CA ALA A 413 0.42 6.68 76.71
C ALA A 413 -0.10 7.96 76.07
N THR A 414 -0.69 7.80 74.83
CA THR A 414 -1.32 8.87 74.07
C THR A 414 -2.70 8.44 73.62
N PRO A 415 -3.60 9.39 73.36
CA PRO A 415 -4.83 9.04 72.59
C PRO A 415 -4.49 8.34 71.27
N ASP A 416 -5.33 7.40 70.87
CA ASP A 416 -5.26 6.89 69.49
C ASP A 416 -5.89 7.92 68.57
N PHE A 417 -5.11 8.33 67.60
CA PHE A 417 -5.57 9.25 66.58
C PHE A 417 -6.34 8.49 65.49
N GLN A 418 -7.19 9.23 64.76
CA GLN A 418 -7.81 8.72 63.59
C GLN A 418 -6.73 8.51 62.52
N MET A 419 -6.18 7.30 62.54
CA MET A 419 -5.07 6.90 61.69
C MET A 419 -5.30 5.48 61.21
N TRP A 420 -4.99 5.25 59.97
CA TRP A 420 -5.14 3.92 59.33
C TRP A 420 -4.04 3.64 58.34
N ALA A 421 -3.77 2.38 58.13
CA ALA A 421 -2.90 1.86 57.10
C ALA A 421 -3.71 1.38 55.91
N ASN A 422 -3.37 1.85 54.75
CA ASN A 422 -3.82 1.25 53.48
C ASN A 422 -2.89 0.10 53.13
N CYS A 423 -3.43 -1.09 53.14
CA CYS A 423 -2.68 -2.32 52.86
C CYS A 423 -3.30 -3.00 51.65
N THR A 424 -2.45 -3.57 50.81
CA THR A 424 -2.85 -4.38 49.69
C THR A 424 -2.68 -5.85 50.04
N THR A 425 -3.78 -6.61 50.06
CA THR A 425 -3.79 -8.05 50.28
C THR A 425 -3.72 -8.81 48.96
N SER A 426 -2.84 -9.81 48.90
CA SER A 426 -2.82 -10.81 47.81
C SER A 426 -2.81 -10.24 46.39
N SER A 427 -1.88 -9.37 46.11
CA SER A 427 -1.66 -8.92 44.76
C SER A 427 -0.47 -9.66 44.14
N ILE A 428 -0.71 -10.20 43.00
CA ILE A 428 0.34 -10.70 42.12
C ILE A 428 1.01 -9.48 41.48
N LEU A 429 2.29 -9.27 41.79
CA LEU A 429 3.10 -8.32 41.00
C LEU A 429 3.18 -8.88 39.60
N ASP A 430 2.79 -8.07 38.66
CA ASP A 430 2.85 -8.35 37.22
C ASP A 430 3.96 -7.50 36.59
N VAL A 431 4.66 -8.07 35.62
CA VAL A 431 5.66 -7.37 34.84
C VAL A 431 5.16 -7.31 33.44
N ARG A 432 4.84 -6.12 32.94
CA ARG A 432 4.32 -5.92 31.61
C ARG A 432 5.32 -5.13 30.77
N ALA A 433 5.49 -5.56 29.53
CA ALA A 433 6.15 -4.78 28.49
C ALA A 433 5.08 -4.22 27.56
N TYR A 434 5.18 -2.94 27.24
CA TYR A 434 4.31 -2.24 26.30
C TYR A 434 5.10 -1.76 25.11
N VAL A 435 4.51 -1.89 23.92
CA VAL A 435 4.97 -1.30 22.66
C VAL A 435 3.76 -0.71 21.93
N TYR A 436 4.01 0.17 20.99
CA TYR A 436 2.96 0.67 20.10
C TYR A 436 3.48 0.78 18.67
N THR A 437 2.55 0.75 17.72
CA THR A 437 2.79 0.86 16.27
C THR A 437 2.00 2.02 15.69
N TRP A 438 2.43 2.53 14.53
CA TRP A 438 1.67 3.46 13.73
C TRP A 438 0.78 2.72 12.75
N LEU A 439 -0.46 3.19 12.55
CA LEU A 439 -1.33 2.73 11.48
C LEU A 439 -1.68 3.88 10.54
N SER A 440 -1.64 3.58 9.24
CA SER A 440 -2.22 4.47 8.23
C SER A 440 -3.74 4.34 8.19
N ALA A 441 -4.42 5.32 7.58
CA ALA A 441 -5.87 5.25 7.32
C ALA A 441 -6.28 4.04 6.45
N TYR A 442 -5.32 3.38 5.82
CA TYR A 442 -5.54 2.18 4.98
C TYR A 442 -5.17 0.87 5.69
N GLY A 443 -4.90 0.91 7.00
CA GLY A 443 -4.58 -0.27 7.80
C GLY A 443 -3.15 -0.79 7.61
N GLU A 444 -2.25 0.00 7.05
CA GLU A 444 -0.82 -0.32 6.99
C GLU A 444 -0.21 -0.12 8.37
N GLU A 445 0.53 -1.09 8.86
CA GLU A 445 1.08 -1.10 10.21
C GLU A 445 2.61 -1.04 10.19
N SER A 446 3.18 -0.22 11.07
CA SER A 446 4.62 -0.07 11.24
C SER A 446 5.21 -1.19 12.11
N PRO A 447 6.53 -1.40 12.10
CA PRO A 447 7.19 -2.10 13.20
C PRO A 447 6.93 -1.41 14.54
N PRO A 448 7.05 -2.13 15.68
CA PRO A 448 6.79 -1.59 17.01
C PRO A 448 7.87 -0.60 17.47
N SER A 449 7.48 0.25 18.40
CA SER A 449 8.39 1.07 19.20
C SER A 449 9.35 0.20 20.03
N PRO A 450 10.43 0.78 20.57
CA PRO A 450 11.16 0.13 21.66
C PRO A 450 10.21 -0.17 22.82
N PRO A 451 10.38 -1.31 23.53
CA PRO A 451 9.50 -1.69 24.62
C PRO A 451 9.81 -0.91 25.92
N THR A 452 8.77 -0.64 26.70
CA THR A 452 8.90 -0.22 28.09
C THR A 452 8.48 -1.36 28.99
N LEU A 453 9.38 -1.78 29.88
CA LEU A 453 9.12 -2.80 30.88
C LEU A 453 8.78 -2.11 32.19
N THR A 454 7.65 -2.44 32.79
CA THR A 454 7.18 -1.86 34.05
C THR A 454 6.63 -2.96 34.98
N THR A 455 6.90 -2.83 36.23
CA THR A 455 6.38 -3.71 37.30
C THR A 455 5.27 -2.99 38.05
N GLY A 456 4.16 -3.66 38.28
CA GLY A 456 3.04 -3.11 39.03
C GLY A 456 2.05 -4.19 39.44
N TRP A 457 0.99 -3.81 40.10
CA TRP A 457 -0.07 -4.76 40.50
C TRP A 457 -0.88 -5.22 39.27
N SER A 458 -1.18 -6.50 39.23
CA SER A 458 -1.93 -7.07 38.10
C SER A 458 -3.30 -6.43 37.85
N ASN A 459 -3.95 -6.00 38.94
CA ASN A 459 -5.25 -5.29 38.94
C ASN A 459 -5.09 -3.76 39.13
N GLY A 460 -3.88 -3.23 39.01
CA GLY A 460 -3.63 -1.79 39.01
C GLY A 460 -4.07 -1.14 37.70
N THR A 461 -4.20 0.17 37.73
CA THR A 461 -4.39 1.01 36.52
C THR A 461 -3.04 1.31 35.91
N TRP A 462 -2.84 0.80 34.70
CA TRP A 462 -1.61 1.01 33.94
C TRP A 462 -1.82 2.16 32.95
N THR A 463 -1.21 3.29 33.24
CA THR A 463 -1.29 4.47 32.38
C THR A 463 -0.17 4.45 31.37
N ILE A 464 -0.52 4.41 30.08
CA ILE A 464 0.39 4.38 28.93
C ILE A 464 0.28 5.70 28.19
N LYS A 465 1.40 6.40 28.05
CA LYS A 465 1.49 7.62 27.26
C LYS A 465 2.41 7.41 26.07
N MET A 466 1.88 7.67 24.86
CA MET A 466 2.59 7.55 23.59
C MET A 466 3.06 8.90 23.09
N THR A 467 4.10 8.89 22.26
CA THR A 467 4.57 10.08 21.55
C THR A 467 3.84 10.16 20.20
N PRO A 468 3.34 11.31 19.78
CA PRO A 468 2.72 11.46 18.47
C PRO A 468 3.77 11.31 17.34
N PRO A 469 3.36 10.89 16.14
CA PRO A 469 4.23 10.99 14.95
C PRO A 469 4.51 12.47 14.64
N VAL A 470 5.55 12.71 13.83
CA VAL A 470 5.80 14.07 13.35
C VAL A 470 4.63 14.55 12.48
N PRO A 471 4.26 15.85 12.51
CA PRO A 471 3.08 16.34 11.80
C PRO A 471 3.04 16.01 10.31
N ASP A 472 4.18 16.04 9.62
CA ASP A 472 4.26 15.71 8.20
C ASP A 472 3.90 14.24 7.91
N ASP A 473 4.22 13.32 8.81
CA ASP A 473 3.86 11.90 8.67
C ASP A 473 2.36 11.64 8.87
N MET A 474 1.61 12.59 9.43
CA MET A 474 0.16 12.47 9.62
C MET A 474 -0.67 12.88 8.39
N GLY A 475 -0.10 13.56 7.39
CA GLY A 475 -0.90 14.02 6.27
C GLY A 475 -0.16 14.43 5.01
N VAL A 476 1.14 14.70 5.06
CA VAL A 476 1.91 15.19 3.92
C VAL A 476 2.79 14.07 3.32
N VAL A 477 3.64 13.46 4.15
CA VAL A 477 4.59 12.43 3.72
C VAL A 477 3.99 11.04 3.82
N ARG A 478 3.23 10.78 4.88
CA ARG A 478 2.58 9.50 5.18
C ARG A 478 1.14 9.76 5.62
N ASN A 479 0.38 8.71 5.81
CA ASN A 479 -1.03 8.80 6.19
C ASN A 479 -1.27 8.14 7.55
N ILE A 480 -0.48 8.50 8.56
CA ILE A 480 -0.62 7.96 9.92
C ILE A 480 -1.82 8.63 10.60
N THR A 481 -2.78 7.84 11.03
CA THR A 481 -4.01 8.30 11.69
C THR A 481 -4.21 7.68 13.07
N THR A 482 -3.62 6.52 13.35
CA THR A 482 -3.95 5.72 14.52
C THR A 482 -2.69 5.16 15.17
N ILE A 483 -2.71 5.06 16.47
CA ILE A 483 -1.72 4.35 17.29
C ILE A 483 -2.35 3.04 17.76
N ARG A 484 -1.67 1.94 17.56
CA ARG A 484 -2.07 0.63 18.04
C ARG A 484 -1.17 0.20 19.19
N ILE A 485 -1.76 -0.23 20.30
CA ILE A 485 -1.07 -0.54 21.54
C ILE A 485 -1.03 -2.05 21.74
N TYR A 486 0.14 -2.55 22.13
CA TYR A 486 0.36 -3.95 22.44
C TYR A 486 1.07 -4.10 23.76
N ARG A 487 0.79 -5.23 24.47
CA ARG A 487 1.52 -5.60 25.66
C ARG A 487 1.74 -7.10 25.79
N THR A 488 2.67 -7.47 26.65
CA THR A 488 2.81 -8.85 27.12
C THR A 488 1.72 -9.19 28.12
N VAL A 489 1.40 -10.47 28.27
CA VAL A 489 0.47 -10.94 29.32
C VAL A 489 1.18 -10.84 30.66
N SER A 490 2.37 -11.44 30.79
CA SER A 490 3.32 -11.24 31.90
C SER A 490 4.72 -11.50 31.38
N ALA A 491 5.67 -10.63 31.69
CA ALA A 491 7.07 -10.79 31.29
C ALA A 491 7.87 -11.67 32.26
N LEU A 492 7.30 -12.06 33.41
CA LEU A 492 7.93 -12.96 34.38
C LEU A 492 8.22 -14.36 33.81
N THR A 493 7.46 -14.77 32.79
CA THR A 493 7.61 -16.07 32.13
C THR A 493 8.63 -16.06 31.00
N GLY A 494 9.30 -14.93 30.74
CA GLY A 494 10.22 -14.76 29.62
C GLY A 494 9.50 -14.68 28.25
N SER A 495 8.18 -14.57 28.25
CA SER A 495 7.40 -14.41 27.00
C SER A 495 7.67 -13.05 26.39
N THR A 496 8.09 -13.04 25.11
CA THR A 496 8.28 -11.84 24.29
C THR A 496 7.10 -11.59 23.34
N VAL A 497 5.97 -12.29 23.56
CA VAL A 497 4.79 -12.17 22.71
C VAL A 497 3.95 -10.99 23.18
N PHE A 498 3.70 -10.07 22.26
CA PHE A 498 2.87 -8.90 22.46
C PHE A 498 1.48 -9.13 21.90
N PHE A 499 0.45 -8.83 22.68
CA PHE A 499 -0.95 -8.95 22.31
C PHE A 499 -1.60 -7.57 22.20
N TRP A 500 -2.51 -7.42 21.28
CA TRP A 500 -3.23 -6.18 21.06
C TRP A 500 -4.08 -5.78 22.28
N VAL A 501 -4.01 -4.50 22.62
CA VAL A 501 -4.74 -3.91 23.75
C VAL A 501 -5.86 -3.00 23.24
N GLY A 502 -5.56 -2.19 22.23
CA GLY A 502 -6.50 -1.27 21.63
C GLY A 502 -5.82 -0.30 20.69
N ASP A 503 -6.63 0.48 19.99
CA ASP A 503 -6.23 1.53 19.06
C ASP A 503 -6.67 2.89 19.58
N ILE A 504 -5.86 3.93 19.37
CA ILE A 504 -6.21 5.32 19.65
C ILE A 504 -6.11 6.15 18.37
N ASP A 505 -7.18 6.80 18.00
CA ASP A 505 -7.19 7.76 16.90
C ASP A 505 -6.46 9.04 17.31
N ILE A 506 -5.48 9.46 16.52
CA ILE A 506 -4.58 10.58 16.87
C ILE A 506 -5.31 11.92 16.88
N ALA A 507 -6.28 12.10 15.99
CA ALA A 507 -6.98 13.38 15.84
C ALA A 507 -8.08 13.58 16.91
N SER A 508 -8.88 12.56 17.15
CA SER A 508 -10.00 12.59 18.09
C SER A 508 -9.64 12.14 19.51
N ASN A 509 -8.49 11.48 19.67
CA ASN A 509 -8.07 10.81 20.91
C ASN A 509 -9.07 9.75 21.40
N SER A 510 -9.91 9.25 20.48
CA SER A 510 -10.87 8.18 20.77
C SER A 510 -10.19 6.81 20.79
N VAL A 511 -10.61 5.98 21.73
CA VAL A 511 -10.07 4.63 21.92
C VAL A 511 -11.04 3.61 21.34
N THR A 512 -10.49 2.65 20.58
CA THR A 512 -11.25 1.51 20.06
C THR A 512 -10.62 0.22 20.58
N THR A 513 -11.44 -0.64 21.20
CA THR A 513 -11.06 -1.97 21.64
C THR A 513 -12.02 -2.98 21.02
N ALA A 514 -11.51 -4.10 20.52
CA ALA A 514 -12.35 -5.20 20.03
C ALA A 514 -12.49 -6.31 21.08
N ILE A 515 -12.25 -6.00 22.33
CA ILE A 515 -12.53 -6.91 23.42
C ILE A 515 -14.05 -6.98 23.56
N ASP A 516 -14.58 -8.19 23.66
CA ASP A 516 -16.01 -8.46 23.76
C ASP A 516 -16.67 -7.44 24.72
N ALA A 517 -17.64 -6.69 24.22
CA ALA A 517 -18.33 -5.64 25.00
C ALA A 517 -19.01 -6.20 26.27
N GLN A 518 -19.06 -7.51 26.47
CA GLN A 518 -19.53 -8.21 27.66
C GLN A 518 -18.41 -8.55 28.65
N ALA A 519 -17.14 -8.32 28.28
CA ALA A 519 -16.03 -8.52 29.21
C ALA A 519 -16.10 -7.46 30.33
N THR A 520 -16.43 -7.90 31.53
CA THR A 520 -16.51 -7.06 32.76
C THR A 520 -15.18 -6.92 33.47
N ASP A 521 -14.10 -7.52 32.90
CA ASP A 521 -12.79 -7.67 33.55
C ASP A 521 -11.76 -6.68 33.01
N GLY A 522 -12.08 -5.40 33.09
CA GLY A 522 -11.19 -4.29 32.78
C GLY A 522 -11.73 -3.34 31.73
N THR A 523 -10.94 -2.33 31.39
CA THR A 523 -11.25 -1.30 30.38
C THR A 523 -9.96 -0.73 29.77
N LEU A 524 -10.06 -0.14 28.57
CA LEU A 524 -9.07 0.79 28.04
C LEU A 524 -9.74 2.14 27.84
N VAL A 525 -9.29 3.16 28.52
CA VAL A 525 -9.94 4.48 28.53
C VAL A 525 -8.92 5.58 28.21
N SER A 526 -9.27 6.53 27.36
CA SER A 526 -8.47 7.74 27.15
C SER A 526 -8.55 8.64 28.37
N THR A 527 -7.38 8.98 28.94
CA THR A 527 -7.26 9.84 30.14
C THR A 527 -6.49 11.13 29.87
N GLY A 528 -6.01 11.32 28.64
CA GLY A 528 -5.27 12.51 28.20
C GLY A 528 -4.87 12.42 26.73
N THR A 529 -4.16 13.43 26.23
CA THR A 529 -3.68 13.42 24.85
C THR A 529 -2.71 12.29 24.62
N LEU A 530 -3.09 11.32 23.80
CA LEU A 530 -2.36 10.07 23.49
C LEU A 530 -1.96 9.34 24.78
N GLN A 531 -2.84 9.36 25.76
CA GLN A 531 -2.67 8.67 27.03
C GLN A 531 -3.90 7.82 27.32
N VAL A 532 -3.66 6.57 27.70
CA VAL A 532 -4.72 5.61 28.02
C VAL A 532 -4.44 4.90 29.33
N ASP A 533 -5.49 4.51 30.01
CA ASP A 533 -5.44 3.65 31.19
C ASP A 533 -5.91 2.24 30.82
N ASP A 534 -5.00 1.28 30.94
CA ASP A 534 -5.25 -0.15 30.72
C ASP A 534 -5.48 -0.84 32.07
N THR A 535 -6.67 -1.35 32.28
CA THR A 535 -7.04 -2.17 33.45
C THR A 535 -7.38 -3.61 33.07
N TRP A 536 -7.23 -4.00 31.78
CA TRP A 536 -7.51 -5.34 31.31
C TRP A 536 -6.69 -6.41 32.04
N SER A 537 -7.34 -7.53 32.39
CA SER A 537 -6.62 -8.69 32.89
C SER A 537 -5.74 -9.36 31.83
N GLY A 538 -4.71 -10.10 32.26
CA GLY A 538 -3.88 -10.87 31.34
C GLY A 538 -4.65 -11.95 30.58
N ALA A 539 -5.69 -12.52 31.20
CA ALA A 539 -6.51 -13.57 30.59
C ALA A 539 -7.31 -13.06 29.39
N ILE A 540 -7.84 -11.86 29.47
CA ILE A 540 -8.57 -11.22 28.35
C ILE A 540 -7.60 -10.85 27.22
N ILE A 541 -6.47 -10.23 27.54
CA ILE A 541 -5.48 -9.81 26.55
C ILE A 541 -4.89 -11.01 25.79
N ALA A 542 -4.70 -12.16 26.45
CA ALA A 542 -4.18 -13.37 25.81
C ALA A 542 -5.08 -13.93 24.70
N GLN A 543 -6.34 -13.52 24.63
CA GLN A 543 -7.29 -13.94 23.60
C GLN A 543 -7.19 -13.07 22.32
N ASN A 544 -6.54 -11.93 22.40
CA ASN A 544 -6.38 -11.02 21.27
C ASN A 544 -5.28 -11.49 20.31
N PHE A 545 -5.27 -10.92 19.10
CA PHE A 545 -4.24 -11.23 18.12
C PHE A 545 -2.87 -10.71 18.60
N GLN A 546 -1.85 -11.41 18.16
CA GLN A 546 -0.46 -11.08 18.45
C GLN A 546 0.04 -10.00 17.50
N LEU A 547 1.04 -9.24 17.92
CA LEU A 547 1.73 -8.25 17.11
C LEU A 547 2.32 -8.91 15.85
N PRO A 548 1.82 -8.58 14.64
CA PRO A 548 2.28 -9.22 13.42
C PRO A 548 3.44 -8.47 12.77
N SER A 549 3.61 -7.19 13.09
CA SER A 549 4.39 -6.22 12.31
C SER A 549 5.85 -6.05 12.77
N THR A 550 6.40 -6.98 13.55
CA THR A 550 7.74 -6.86 14.13
C THR A 550 8.85 -6.59 13.11
N THR A 551 8.68 -7.03 11.88
CA THR A 551 9.65 -6.90 10.77
C THR A 551 9.13 -6.08 9.59
N TRP A 552 7.97 -5.44 9.68
CA TRP A 552 7.32 -4.75 8.56
C TRP A 552 7.90 -3.35 8.32
N PHE A 553 9.21 -3.29 8.12
CA PHE A 553 9.87 -2.03 7.79
C PHE A 553 9.43 -1.50 6.42
N PRO A 554 9.51 -0.19 6.18
CA PRO A 554 9.35 0.37 4.83
C PRO A 554 10.47 -0.12 3.93
N PRO A 555 10.31 -0.03 2.58
CA PRO A 555 11.40 -0.33 1.67
C PRO A 555 12.62 0.54 2.00
N GLU A 556 13.80 -0.08 1.96
CA GLU A 556 15.06 0.62 2.20
C GLU A 556 15.29 1.76 1.19
N GLN A 557 16.02 2.78 1.62
CA GLN A 557 16.36 3.89 0.74
C GLN A 557 17.14 3.41 -0.48
N GLY A 558 16.73 3.84 -1.67
CA GLY A 558 17.34 3.46 -2.94
C GLY A 558 16.70 2.22 -3.59
N VAL A 559 15.82 1.49 -2.89
CA VAL A 559 15.01 0.46 -3.54
C VAL A 559 14.11 1.11 -4.59
N ASN A 560 14.16 0.60 -5.79
CA ASN A 560 13.37 1.07 -6.93
C ASN A 560 13.01 -0.12 -7.84
N GLY A 561 12.37 0.13 -8.97
CA GLY A 561 11.99 -0.94 -9.89
C GLY A 561 10.93 -1.87 -9.32
N ILE A 562 9.93 -1.31 -8.64
CA ILE A 562 8.92 -2.12 -7.96
C ILE A 562 7.97 -2.76 -8.96
N VAL A 563 7.91 -4.08 -8.92
CA VAL A 563 7.00 -4.91 -9.72
C VAL A 563 6.20 -5.85 -8.83
N ALA A 564 4.99 -6.18 -9.25
CA ALA A 564 4.11 -7.09 -8.53
C ALA A 564 4.26 -8.52 -9.06
N MET A 565 4.36 -9.49 -8.14
CA MET A 565 4.28 -10.91 -8.45
C MET A 565 2.85 -11.43 -8.28
N PRO A 566 2.46 -12.47 -9.03
CA PRO A 566 1.10 -13.04 -8.95
C PRO A 566 0.73 -13.62 -7.57
N ASN A 567 1.72 -13.96 -6.74
CA ASN A 567 1.53 -14.45 -5.37
C ASN A 567 1.37 -13.34 -4.33
N GLY A 568 1.14 -12.10 -4.76
CA GLY A 568 0.87 -10.96 -3.88
C GLY A 568 2.11 -10.29 -3.29
N MET A 569 3.32 -10.73 -3.65
CA MET A 569 4.55 -10.05 -3.26
C MET A 569 4.84 -8.86 -4.18
N SER A 570 5.40 -7.80 -3.62
CA SER A 570 6.09 -6.75 -4.38
C SER A 570 7.59 -7.02 -4.34
N VAL A 571 8.25 -6.78 -5.45
CA VAL A 571 9.70 -6.98 -5.59
C VAL A 571 10.32 -5.72 -6.14
N GLY A 572 11.44 -5.31 -5.57
CA GLY A 572 12.25 -4.20 -6.06
C GLY A 572 13.72 -4.56 -5.98
N PHE A 573 14.57 -3.64 -6.42
CA PHE A 573 16.00 -3.86 -6.32
C PHE A 573 16.74 -2.59 -5.92
N ARG A 574 17.92 -2.78 -5.35
CA ARG A 574 18.92 -1.75 -5.05
C ARG A 574 20.29 -2.33 -5.33
N ASP A 575 21.04 -1.69 -6.19
CA ASP A 575 22.38 -2.15 -6.62
C ASP A 575 22.37 -3.62 -7.06
N ASN A 576 22.93 -4.53 -6.25
CA ASN A 576 22.96 -5.96 -6.48
C ASN A 576 22.05 -6.76 -5.53
N GLU A 577 21.07 -6.11 -4.92
CA GLU A 577 20.13 -6.71 -3.98
C GLU A 577 18.72 -6.76 -4.57
N ILE A 578 18.08 -7.92 -4.46
CA ILE A 578 16.64 -8.10 -4.76
C ILE A 578 15.90 -8.08 -3.43
N TRP A 579 14.97 -7.18 -3.28
CA TRP A 579 14.15 -6.96 -2.10
C TRP A 579 12.74 -7.46 -2.32
N PHE A 580 12.15 -8.12 -1.30
CA PHE A 580 10.79 -8.63 -1.36
C PHE A 580 9.94 -8.06 -0.24
N SER A 581 8.68 -7.76 -0.55
CA SER A 581 7.69 -7.42 0.47
C SER A 581 7.06 -8.66 1.09
N GLU A 582 6.39 -8.50 2.22
CA GLU A 582 5.40 -9.47 2.71
C GLU A 582 4.31 -9.69 1.66
N PRO A 583 3.81 -10.93 1.50
CA PRO A 583 2.70 -11.21 0.60
C PRO A 583 1.46 -10.38 0.97
N TYR A 584 0.84 -9.75 -0.02
CA TYR A 584 -0.33 -8.89 0.12
C TYR A 584 -0.15 -7.67 1.04
N ARG A 585 1.11 -7.34 1.38
CA ARG A 585 1.48 -6.16 2.18
C ARG A 585 2.58 -5.35 1.49
N PRO A 586 2.26 -4.60 0.45
CA PRO A 586 3.25 -3.84 -0.32
C PRO A 586 4.05 -2.81 0.50
N HIS A 587 3.54 -2.44 1.68
CA HIS A 587 4.18 -1.50 2.60
C HIS A 587 5.26 -2.13 3.50
N ALA A 588 5.30 -3.46 3.60
CA ALA A 588 6.13 -4.19 4.55
C ALA A 588 7.28 -4.92 3.84
N TRP A 589 8.52 -4.48 4.07
CA TRP A 589 9.75 -5.00 3.45
C TRP A 589 10.72 -5.48 4.53
N PRO A 590 10.55 -6.71 5.07
CA PRO A 590 11.42 -7.24 6.10
C PRO A 590 12.88 -7.29 5.65
N PRO A 591 13.85 -6.82 6.48
CA PRO A 591 15.28 -6.86 6.13
C PRO A 591 15.84 -8.26 5.87
N GLY A 592 15.15 -9.30 6.34
CA GLY A 592 15.50 -10.69 6.06
C GLY A 592 15.08 -11.20 4.69
N TYR A 593 14.31 -10.42 3.92
CA TYR A 593 13.79 -10.81 2.60
C TYR A 593 14.60 -10.19 1.48
N VAL A 594 15.92 -10.34 1.56
CA VAL A 594 16.88 -9.80 0.60
C VAL A 594 17.73 -10.93 0.04
N ILE A 595 17.91 -10.93 -1.27
CA ILE A 595 18.81 -11.86 -1.98
C ILE A 595 19.81 -11.04 -2.76
N THR A 596 21.09 -11.38 -2.60
CA THR A 596 22.20 -10.66 -3.24
C THR A 596 22.69 -11.38 -4.50
N THR A 597 22.90 -10.64 -5.57
CA THR A 597 23.53 -11.09 -6.81
C THR A 597 25.00 -10.66 -6.83
N GLU A 598 25.81 -11.28 -7.69
CA GLU A 598 27.22 -10.91 -7.86
C GLU A 598 27.39 -9.59 -8.64
N PHE A 599 26.47 -9.33 -9.56
CA PHE A 599 26.53 -8.17 -10.46
C PHE A 599 25.40 -7.17 -10.16
N PRO A 600 25.64 -5.89 -10.36
CA PRO A 600 24.58 -4.88 -10.25
C PRO A 600 23.39 -5.18 -11.16
N ILE A 601 22.19 -5.03 -10.62
CA ILE A 601 20.93 -5.25 -11.31
C ILE A 601 20.58 -4.01 -12.14
N VAL A 602 20.20 -4.23 -13.39
CA VAL A 602 19.71 -3.19 -14.30
C VAL A 602 18.19 -3.07 -14.18
N GLY A 603 17.49 -4.20 -14.05
CA GLY A 603 16.06 -4.22 -13.87
C GLY A 603 15.54 -5.65 -13.68
N LEU A 604 14.24 -5.73 -13.38
CA LEU A 604 13.54 -6.96 -13.05
C LEU A 604 12.49 -7.31 -14.09
N GLY A 605 12.31 -8.59 -14.35
CA GLY A 605 11.19 -9.13 -15.14
C GLY A 605 10.51 -10.28 -14.39
N ILE A 606 9.18 -10.34 -14.43
CA ILE A 606 8.41 -11.39 -13.76
C ILE A 606 7.94 -12.44 -14.75
N ILE A 607 8.13 -13.69 -14.39
CA ILE A 607 7.56 -14.84 -15.10
C ILE A 607 6.97 -15.83 -14.09
N GLY A 608 5.65 -15.98 -14.05
CA GLY A 608 4.97 -16.79 -13.04
C GLY A 608 5.36 -16.36 -11.62
N THR A 609 5.84 -17.28 -10.81
CA THR A 609 6.31 -17.04 -9.43
C THR A 609 7.82 -16.80 -9.34
N SER A 610 8.46 -16.44 -10.45
CA SER A 610 9.90 -16.18 -10.54
C SER A 610 10.18 -14.75 -10.96
N VAL A 611 11.26 -14.22 -10.42
CA VAL A 611 11.83 -12.90 -10.77
C VAL A 611 13.11 -13.13 -11.52
N VAL A 612 13.22 -12.59 -12.71
CA VAL A 612 14.46 -12.54 -13.48
C VAL A 612 15.13 -11.20 -13.20
N ALA A 613 16.33 -11.23 -12.66
CA ALA A 613 17.20 -10.06 -12.52
C ALA A 613 18.17 -9.99 -13.69
N ALA A 614 17.92 -9.03 -14.57
CA ALA A 614 18.86 -8.69 -15.64
C ALA A 614 19.94 -7.77 -15.05
N THR A 615 21.21 -8.19 -15.18
CA THR A 615 22.34 -7.52 -14.54
C THR A 615 23.36 -7.01 -15.55
N ASN A 616 24.35 -6.28 -15.09
CA ASN A 616 25.52 -5.87 -15.90
C ASN A 616 26.47 -7.03 -16.22
N GLY A 617 26.16 -8.26 -15.81
CA GLY A 617 26.97 -9.46 -16.05
C GLY A 617 26.13 -10.65 -16.43
N ALA A 618 26.14 -11.69 -15.61
CA ALA A 618 25.27 -12.85 -15.77
C ALA A 618 23.89 -12.56 -15.18
N PRO A 619 22.79 -12.93 -15.86
CA PRO A 619 21.46 -12.80 -15.30
C PRO A 619 21.18 -13.84 -14.21
N TYR A 620 20.18 -13.58 -13.40
CA TYR A 620 19.72 -14.46 -12.32
C TYR A 620 18.20 -14.66 -12.40
N ALA A 621 17.74 -15.80 -11.88
CA ALA A 621 16.34 -16.05 -11.63
C ALA A 621 16.12 -16.40 -10.15
N ALA A 622 15.30 -15.64 -9.45
CA ALA A 622 14.86 -15.96 -8.10
C ALA A 622 13.47 -16.60 -8.17
N SER A 623 13.32 -17.80 -7.62
CA SER A 623 12.06 -18.57 -7.69
C SER A 623 11.63 -19.02 -6.31
N GLY A 624 10.34 -18.91 -6.00
CA GLY A 624 9.78 -19.34 -4.73
C GLY A 624 8.34 -18.84 -4.55
N VAL A 625 7.66 -19.39 -3.56
CA VAL A 625 6.28 -19.04 -3.24
C VAL A 625 6.22 -17.97 -2.15
N ASN A 626 7.15 -18.00 -1.21
CA ASN A 626 7.25 -17.08 -0.09
C ASN A 626 8.60 -16.35 -0.10
N PRO A 627 8.69 -15.11 0.40
CA PRO A 627 9.93 -14.35 0.40
C PRO A 627 11.09 -15.06 1.11
N GLY A 628 10.81 -15.72 2.25
CA GLY A 628 11.81 -16.45 3.03
C GLY A 628 12.28 -17.77 2.41
N SER A 629 11.66 -18.25 1.32
CA SER A 629 11.99 -19.50 0.63
C SER A 629 12.41 -19.29 -0.82
N MET A 630 12.70 -18.05 -1.21
CA MET A 630 13.19 -17.76 -2.56
C MET A 630 14.58 -18.35 -2.77
N THR A 631 14.79 -19.02 -3.90
CA THR A 631 16.08 -19.57 -4.30
C THR A 631 16.61 -18.84 -5.51
N LEU A 632 17.89 -18.52 -5.51
CA LEU A 632 18.57 -17.80 -6.58
C LEU A 632 19.34 -18.76 -7.50
N LEU A 633 19.01 -18.73 -8.78
CA LEU A 633 19.73 -19.44 -9.84
C LEU A 633 20.55 -18.42 -10.64
N LYS A 634 21.86 -18.59 -10.73
CA LYS A 634 22.74 -17.85 -11.63
C LYS A 634 22.82 -18.57 -12.97
N PHE A 635 22.61 -17.87 -14.07
CA PHE A 635 22.86 -18.43 -15.40
C PHE A 635 24.37 -18.44 -15.69
N PRO A 636 24.90 -19.51 -16.30
CA PRO A 636 26.36 -19.70 -16.45
C PRO A 636 26.98 -18.71 -17.44
N GLU A 637 26.20 -18.18 -18.37
CA GLU A 637 26.71 -17.30 -19.41
C GLU A 637 26.52 -15.84 -19.03
N SER A 638 27.57 -15.03 -19.25
CA SER A 638 27.44 -13.58 -19.14
C SER A 638 26.66 -13.03 -20.33
N ALA A 639 25.58 -12.31 -20.03
CA ALA A 639 24.75 -11.60 -21.01
C ALA A 639 24.29 -10.27 -20.39
N PRO A 640 25.17 -9.27 -20.34
CA PRO A 640 24.86 -8.00 -19.68
C PRO A 640 23.67 -7.32 -20.34
N CYS A 641 22.72 -6.87 -19.51
CA CYS A 641 21.60 -6.05 -19.93
C CYS A 641 22.09 -4.64 -20.26
N THR A 642 21.72 -4.12 -21.42
CA THR A 642 22.17 -2.79 -21.88
C THR A 642 21.24 -1.67 -21.46
N SER A 643 19.96 -1.94 -21.26
CA SER A 643 18.95 -0.94 -20.91
C SER A 643 17.84 -1.55 -20.08
N ARG A 644 17.44 -0.87 -19.00
CA ARG A 644 16.32 -1.28 -18.16
C ARG A 644 15.00 -1.34 -18.95
N GLY A 645 14.73 -0.34 -19.75
CA GLY A 645 13.52 -0.27 -20.57
C GLY A 645 13.48 -1.32 -21.70
N SER A 646 14.57 -2.04 -21.95
CA SER A 646 14.57 -3.16 -22.90
C SER A 646 14.03 -4.47 -22.32
N ILE A 647 13.78 -4.52 -21.00
CA ILE A 647 13.31 -5.71 -20.31
C ILE A 647 11.80 -5.86 -20.56
N LEU A 648 11.43 -6.97 -21.19
CA LEU A 648 10.05 -7.29 -21.51
C LEU A 648 9.67 -8.64 -20.91
N ALA A 649 8.78 -8.63 -19.94
CA ALA A 649 8.22 -9.83 -19.34
C ALA A 649 7.00 -10.33 -20.14
N THR A 650 7.00 -11.61 -20.50
CA THR A 650 5.92 -12.28 -21.23
C THR A 650 5.56 -13.60 -20.55
N SER A 651 4.48 -14.23 -20.98
CA SER A 651 4.12 -15.57 -20.51
C SER A 651 5.15 -16.65 -20.85
N GLU A 652 5.96 -16.42 -21.88
CA GLU A 652 6.94 -17.38 -22.38
C GLU A 652 8.36 -17.19 -21.82
N GLY A 653 8.66 -16.02 -21.26
CA GLY A 653 9.98 -15.70 -20.76
C GLY A 653 10.17 -14.19 -20.59
N VAL A 654 11.32 -13.86 -20.06
CA VAL A 654 11.79 -12.47 -19.95
C VAL A 654 12.81 -12.22 -21.04
N TYR A 655 12.55 -11.21 -21.87
CA TYR A 655 13.42 -10.76 -22.94
C TYR A 655 14.13 -9.47 -22.51
N TYR A 656 15.38 -9.31 -22.90
CA TYR A 656 16.10 -8.04 -22.76
C TYR A 656 17.22 -7.91 -23.79
N SER A 657 17.59 -6.68 -24.09
CA SER A 657 18.70 -6.35 -24.99
C SER A 657 20.04 -6.54 -24.27
N SER A 658 20.93 -7.28 -24.91
CA SER A 658 22.32 -7.47 -24.48
C SER A 658 23.27 -7.01 -25.59
N THR A 659 24.55 -6.82 -25.26
CA THR A 659 25.59 -6.61 -26.27
C THR A 659 25.75 -7.79 -27.22
N LYS A 660 25.26 -8.96 -26.83
CA LYS A 660 25.33 -10.20 -27.65
C LYS A 660 24.13 -10.38 -28.57
N GLY A 661 23.02 -9.76 -28.31
CA GLY A 661 21.74 -9.94 -29.02
C GLY A 661 20.53 -9.75 -28.09
N LEU A 662 19.36 -10.16 -28.54
CA LEU A 662 18.15 -10.24 -27.73
C LEU A 662 18.14 -11.53 -26.93
N ILE A 663 18.24 -11.44 -25.64
CA ILE A 663 18.30 -12.58 -24.72
C ILE A 663 16.89 -12.93 -24.25
N LYS A 664 16.57 -14.22 -24.25
CA LYS A 664 15.37 -14.81 -23.64
C LYS A 664 15.78 -15.65 -22.44
N ILE A 665 15.16 -15.39 -21.30
CA ILE A 665 15.31 -16.18 -20.07
C ILE A 665 14.00 -16.88 -19.77
N VAL A 666 14.08 -18.19 -19.55
CA VAL A 666 12.98 -19.02 -19.03
C VAL A 666 13.43 -19.64 -17.70
N THR A 667 12.49 -19.85 -16.78
CA THR A 667 12.83 -20.31 -15.41
C THR A 667 13.31 -21.77 -15.35
N THR A 668 13.00 -22.59 -16.34
CA THR A 668 13.28 -24.02 -16.36
C THR A 668 14.17 -24.46 -17.53
N GLY A 669 14.78 -23.53 -18.23
CA GLY A 669 15.58 -23.82 -19.42
C GLY A 669 16.88 -23.00 -19.48
N PRO A 670 17.69 -23.24 -20.52
CA PRO A 670 18.88 -22.45 -20.79
C PRO A 670 18.50 -21.01 -21.20
N MET A 671 19.42 -20.10 -20.97
CA MET A 671 19.36 -18.78 -21.58
C MET A 671 19.52 -18.92 -23.10
N VAL A 672 18.69 -18.23 -23.87
CA VAL A 672 18.70 -18.26 -25.32
C VAL A 672 18.98 -16.90 -25.91
N ASN A 673 19.96 -16.77 -26.79
CA ASN A 673 20.12 -15.59 -27.62
C ASN A 673 19.25 -15.75 -28.88
N THR A 674 18.11 -15.08 -28.90
CA THR A 674 17.09 -15.25 -29.96
C THR A 674 17.52 -14.68 -31.31
N THR A 675 18.53 -13.82 -31.34
CA THR A 675 18.98 -13.12 -32.55
C THR A 675 20.29 -13.67 -33.12
N GLU A 676 21.01 -14.57 -32.42
CA GLU A 676 22.35 -14.99 -32.78
C GLU A 676 22.44 -15.65 -34.17
N MET A 677 21.41 -16.40 -34.54
CA MET A 677 21.36 -17.08 -35.85
C MET A 677 21.03 -16.15 -37.02
N TRP A 678 20.52 -14.94 -36.73
CA TRP A 678 19.92 -14.08 -37.76
C TRP A 678 20.68 -12.77 -37.96
N ILE A 679 21.28 -12.24 -36.89
CA ILE A 679 21.90 -10.93 -36.90
C ILE A 679 23.30 -11.08 -36.32
N THR A 680 24.32 -10.65 -37.07
CA THR A 680 25.68 -10.59 -36.54
C THR A 680 25.76 -9.60 -35.36
N ARG A 681 26.69 -9.82 -34.45
CA ARG A 681 26.90 -8.93 -33.30
C ARG A 681 27.16 -7.47 -33.71
N ASP A 682 27.90 -7.24 -34.80
CA ASP A 682 28.17 -5.91 -35.28
C ASP A 682 26.89 -5.21 -35.79
N LYS A 683 26.04 -5.97 -36.46
CA LYS A 683 24.73 -5.44 -36.92
C LYS A 683 23.78 -5.20 -35.76
N TRP A 684 23.80 -6.10 -34.77
CA TRP A 684 23.03 -5.90 -33.55
C TRP A 684 23.48 -4.62 -32.83
N ALA A 685 24.81 -4.41 -32.67
CA ALA A 685 25.35 -3.21 -32.04
C ALA A 685 24.95 -1.90 -32.74
N GLN A 686 24.70 -1.95 -34.06
CA GLN A 686 24.20 -0.79 -34.83
C GLN A 686 22.72 -0.51 -34.56
N LEU A 687 21.94 -1.51 -34.07
CA LEU A 687 20.51 -1.35 -33.85
C LEU A 687 20.15 -0.97 -32.43
N THR A 688 21.00 -1.36 -31.47
CA THR A 688 20.70 -1.18 -30.06
C THR A 688 21.59 -0.11 -29.46
N PRO A 689 21.06 1.09 -29.23
CA PRO A 689 21.72 2.08 -28.40
C PRO A 689 21.94 1.51 -27.00
N GLN A 690 23.16 1.57 -26.52
CA GLN A 690 23.60 0.85 -25.32
C GLN A 690 22.88 1.23 -24.03
N LYS A 691 22.20 2.34 -23.95
CA LYS A 691 21.59 2.86 -22.73
C LYS A 691 20.10 3.20 -22.83
N ASN A 692 19.60 3.41 -24.02
CA ASN A 692 18.32 4.13 -24.22
C ASN A 692 17.31 3.32 -25.04
N LEU A 693 17.47 2.01 -25.12
CA LEU A 693 16.51 1.16 -25.81
C LEU A 693 15.32 0.86 -24.88
N LEU A 694 14.13 1.20 -25.33
CA LEU A 694 12.87 0.84 -24.69
C LEU A 694 12.12 -0.16 -25.54
N ALA A 695 11.47 -1.12 -24.92
CA ALA A 695 10.73 -2.15 -25.62
C ALA A 695 9.38 -2.43 -24.97
N VAL A 696 8.42 -2.74 -25.82
CA VAL A 696 7.07 -3.17 -25.44
C VAL A 696 6.62 -4.36 -26.28
N MET A 697 5.58 -5.04 -25.82
CA MET A 697 4.91 -6.06 -26.62
C MET A 697 3.91 -5.39 -27.56
N GLN A 698 4.11 -5.60 -28.86
CA GLN A 698 3.15 -5.17 -29.87
C GLN A 698 2.83 -6.33 -30.81
N SER A 699 1.58 -6.79 -30.82
CA SER A 699 1.12 -7.87 -31.73
C SER A 699 2.05 -9.09 -31.74
N SER A 700 2.44 -9.60 -30.58
CA SER A 700 3.40 -10.70 -30.38
C SER A 700 4.83 -10.41 -30.82
N CYS A 701 5.17 -9.16 -31.06
CA CYS A 701 6.52 -8.72 -31.40
C CYS A 701 7.19 -7.97 -30.26
N TYR A 702 8.48 -8.18 -30.14
CA TYR A 702 9.36 -7.26 -29.40
C TYR A 702 9.50 -5.99 -30.24
N PHE A 703 8.82 -4.93 -29.82
CA PHE A 703 8.76 -3.64 -30.50
C PHE A 703 9.62 -2.65 -29.70
N ALA A 704 10.69 -2.19 -30.29
CA ALA A 704 11.69 -1.39 -29.58
C ALA A 704 12.10 -0.15 -30.35
N PHE A 705 12.39 0.92 -29.61
CA PHE A 705 13.01 2.14 -30.13
C PHE A 705 14.12 2.62 -29.21
N GLY A 706 15.17 3.19 -29.80
CA GLY A 706 16.08 4.07 -29.10
C GLY A 706 15.37 5.36 -28.71
N THR A 707 15.60 5.83 -27.49
CA THR A 707 15.00 7.06 -26.96
C THR A 707 16.08 8.09 -26.64
N ILE A 708 15.68 9.33 -26.39
CA ILE A 708 16.57 10.35 -25.84
C ILE A 708 16.88 9.95 -24.39
N GLY A 709 18.17 9.76 -24.09
CA GLY A 709 18.60 9.42 -22.74
C GLY A 709 18.30 10.53 -21.71
N ALA A 710 18.44 10.17 -20.44
CA ALA A 710 18.29 11.12 -19.33
C ALA A 710 19.34 12.26 -19.41
N ASP A 711 20.47 12.00 -20.07
CA ASP A 711 21.55 12.93 -20.33
C ASP A 711 21.33 13.85 -21.56
N GLY A 712 20.22 13.66 -22.28
CA GLY A 712 19.89 14.44 -23.46
C GLY A 712 20.59 13.98 -24.75
N ASP A 713 21.31 12.84 -24.73
CA ASP A 713 21.92 12.28 -25.93
C ASP A 713 20.86 11.70 -26.87
N ALA A 714 20.60 12.43 -27.95
CA ALA A 714 19.65 12.09 -29.01
C ALA A 714 20.28 11.32 -30.19
N SER A 715 21.55 10.97 -30.14
CA SER A 715 22.32 10.45 -31.28
C SER A 715 21.76 9.15 -31.88
N GLN A 716 20.87 8.44 -31.15
CA GLN A 716 20.26 7.19 -31.57
C GLN A 716 18.73 7.15 -31.37
N ALA A 717 18.12 8.26 -31.01
CA ALA A 717 16.71 8.35 -30.63
C ALA A 717 15.68 8.06 -31.76
N GLN A 718 16.13 7.82 -32.99
CA GLN A 718 15.25 7.66 -34.14
C GLN A 718 15.24 6.22 -34.70
N ASN A 719 16.06 5.33 -34.16
CA ASN A 719 16.18 3.98 -34.64
C ASN A 719 15.39 3.01 -33.79
N GLY A 720 14.61 2.15 -34.42
CA GLY A 720 13.88 1.08 -33.78
C GLY A 720 13.86 -0.19 -34.60
N PHE A 721 13.30 -1.22 -34.03
CA PHE A 721 13.11 -2.50 -34.72
C PHE A 721 11.96 -3.29 -34.09
N THR A 722 11.45 -4.23 -34.87
CA THR A 722 10.51 -5.25 -34.39
C THR A 722 11.09 -6.63 -34.62
N ILE A 723 10.88 -7.51 -33.65
CA ILE A 723 11.23 -8.94 -33.76
C ILE A 723 10.01 -9.75 -33.33
N GLU A 724 9.58 -10.69 -34.17
CA GLU A 724 8.53 -11.64 -33.81
C GLU A 724 9.02 -12.64 -32.79
N LEU A 725 8.41 -12.68 -31.61
CA LEU A 725 8.88 -13.52 -30.51
C LEU A 725 8.54 -15.00 -30.69
N ASN A 726 7.40 -15.31 -31.31
CA ASN A 726 6.95 -16.69 -31.53
C ASN A 726 7.79 -17.45 -32.55
N ALA A 727 8.52 -16.74 -33.42
CA ALA A 727 9.40 -17.35 -34.41
C ALA A 727 10.78 -17.71 -33.86
N ALA A 728 11.09 -17.26 -32.66
CA ALA A 728 12.40 -17.42 -32.04
C ALA A 728 12.58 -18.73 -31.25
N ASP A 729 11.64 -19.66 -31.32
CA ASP A 729 11.79 -20.96 -30.69
C ASP A 729 12.73 -21.82 -31.48
N SER A 730 14.00 -21.82 -31.05
CA SER A 730 15.13 -22.48 -31.72
C SER A 730 15.08 -24.03 -31.71
N SER A 731 14.11 -24.62 -31.01
CA SER A 731 14.01 -26.07 -30.86
C SER A 731 13.42 -26.81 -32.07
N SER A 732 12.84 -26.07 -33.02
CA SER A 732 12.20 -26.66 -34.22
C SER A 732 12.86 -26.26 -35.54
N PHE A 733 14.12 -25.84 -35.51
CA PHE A 733 14.84 -25.45 -36.71
C PHE A 733 15.23 -26.66 -37.57
N THR A 734 14.38 -27.02 -38.51
CA THR A 734 14.77 -27.88 -39.62
C THR A 734 15.19 -27.00 -40.79
N ILE A 735 16.37 -27.28 -41.36
CA ILE A 735 17.01 -26.59 -42.50
C ILE A 735 16.16 -26.62 -43.79
N TRP A 736 15.03 -27.26 -43.78
CA TRP A 736 14.12 -27.39 -44.89
C TRP A 736 12.80 -26.70 -44.67
N PRO A 737 12.27 -25.89 -45.61
CA PRO A 737 10.98 -25.26 -45.45
C PRO A 737 9.88 -26.32 -45.42
N GLN A 738 9.35 -26.56 -44.24
CA GLN A 738 8.07 -27.25 -44.13
C GLN A 738 6.96 -26.26 -44.53
N PRO A 739 5.89 -26.67 -45.21
CA PRO A 739 4.70 -25.86 -45.41
C PRO A 739 4.11 -25.55 -44.02
N GLY A 740 4.20 -24.30 -43.54
CA GLY A 740 3.84 -23.87 -42.21
C GLY A 740 5.02 -23.46 -41.32
N GLY A 741 6.28 -23.52 -41.84
CA GLY A 741 7.48 -23.12 -41.07
C GLY A 741 7.44 -21.66 -40.61
N HIS A 742 7.84 -21.48 -39.38
CA HIS A 742 7.83 -20.17 -38.68
C HIS A 742 8.65 -19.14 -39.47
N ARG A 743 8.04 -18.03 -39.78
CA ARG A 743 8.66 -16.88 -40.44
C ARG A 743 9.14 -15.94 -39.37
N ILE A 744 10.42 -15.59 -39.34
CA ILE A 744 10.91 -14.54 -38.44
C ILE A 744 10.65 -13.20 -39.09
N GLY A 745 9.76 -12.45 -38.50
CA GLY A 745 9.53 -11.07 -38.84
C GLY A 745 10.55 -10.18 -38.11
N PHE A 746 11.53 -9.66 -38.86
CA PHE A 746 12.41 -8.59 -38.39
C PHE A 746 12.24 -7.39 -39.32
N SER A 747 11.95 -6.21 -38.73
CA SER A 747 11.92 -4.97 -39.49
C SER A 747 12.59 -3.87 -38.68
N GLN A 748 13.47 -3.13 -39.33
CA GLN A 748 13.99 -1.89 -38.80
C GLN A 748 12.89 -0.81 -38.85
N LEU A 749 12.82 0.03 -37.83
CA LEU A 749 11.87 1.12 -37.76
C LEU A 749 12.58 2.45 -37.72
N THR A 750 11.96 3.49 -38.27
CA THR A 750 12.31 4.88 -38.04
C THR A 750 11.24 5.53 -37.17
N ALA A 751 11.63 6.52 -36.41
CA ALA A 751 10.67 7.23 -35.55
C ALA A 751 9.51 7.81 -36.39
N PRO A 752 8.28 7.62 -35.98
CA PRO A 752 7.12 8.16 -36.70
C PRO A 752 7.22 9.68 -36.80
N ASN A 753 6.89 10.20 -37.99
CA ASN A 753 6.95 11.64 -38.30
C ASN A 753 8.34 12.30 -38.10
N GLY A 754 9.40 11.52 -37.99
CA GLY A 754 10.76 12.00 -37.74
C GLY A 754 10.93 12.68 -36.38
N GLN A 755 10.05 12.44 -35.44
CA GLN A 755 10.09 13.03 -34.11
C GLN A 755 10.73 12.09 -33.12
N ASP A 756 11.56 12.66 -32.24
CA ASP A 756 12.21 11.91 -31.16
C ASP A 756 11.21 11.28 -30.19
N ILE A 757 11.51 10.06 -29.79
CA ILE A 757 10.70 9.27 -28.86
C ILE A 757 11.30 9.44 -27.44
N ALA A 758 10.48 9.97 -26.53
CA ALA A 758 10.86 10.09 -25.13
C ALA A 758 10.58 8.78 -24.36
N ASN A 759 9.51 8.05 -24.71
CA ASN A 759 9.20 6.76 -24.09
C ASN A 759 8.26 5.93 -24.99
N ILE A 760 8.26 4.60 -24.74
CA ILE A 760 7.30 3.65 -25.30
C ILE A 760 6.68 2.89 -24.13
N ILE A 761 5.37 2.81 -24.10
CA ILE A 761 4.63 2.12 -23.06
C ILE A 761 3.45 1.36 -23.65
N ASN A 762 3.07 0.26 -23.05
CA ASN A 762 1.78 -0.36 -23.29
C ASN A 762 0.74 0.19 -22.30
N ASP A 763 -0.42 0.57 -22.80
CA ASP A 763 -1.54 0.87 -21.92
C ASP A 763 -1.89 -0.39 -21.11
N PRO A 764 -1.83 -0.34 -19.76
CA PRO A 764 -2.00 -1.53 -18.93
C PRO A 764 -3.43 -2.12 -18.98
N TRP A 765 -4.36 -1.41 -19.58
CA TRP A 765 -5.77 -1.78 -19.65
C TRP A 765 -6.17 -2.39 -21.00
N THR A 766 -5.57 -1.91 -22.06
CA THR A 766 -5.90 -2.33 -23.44
C THR A 766 -4.75 -3.08 -24.13
N GLY A 767 -3.54 -3.01 -23.59
CA GLY A 767 -2.33 -3.53 -24.25
C GLY A 767 -1.89 -2.72 -25.46
N ILE A 768 -2.55 -1.60 -25.76
CA ILE A 768 -2.22 -0.76 -26.91
C ILE A 768 -0.91 -0.03 -26.68
N THR A 769 -0.02 -0.08 -27.68
CA THR A 769 1.25 0.63 -27.63
C THR A 769 1.06 2.13 -27.80
N MET A 770 1.67 2.86 -26.89
CA MET A 770 1.70 4.32 -26.87
C MET A 770 3.15 4.81 -26.98
N LEU A 771 3.33 5.91 -27.71
CA LEU A 771 4.60 6.62 -27.83
C LEU A 771 4.48 7.99 -27.17
N LEU A 772 5.45 8.35 -26.37
CA LEU A 772 5.62 9.71 -25.90
C LEU A 772 6.59 10.45 -26.83
N GLN A 773 6.10 11.47 -27.51
CA GLN A 773 6.85 12.26 -28.47
C GLN A 773 6.55 13.74 -28.26
N GLN A 774 7.57 14.58 -28.04
CA GLN A 774 7.46 16.03 -27.91
C GLN A 774 6.32 16.52 -27.01
N GLY A 775 6.16 15.90 -25.83
CA GLY A 775 5.10 16.27 -24.89
C GLY A 775 3.70 15.78 -25.25
N ASN A 776 3.58 14.86 -26.20
CA ASN A 776 2.32 14.24 -26.60
C ASN A 776 2.36 12.74 -26.39
N ILE A 777 1.20 12.16 -26.09
CA ILE A 777 0.96 10.72 -26.12
C ILE A 777 0.27 10.39 -27.45
N ASN A 778 0.92 9.55 -28.23
CA ASN A 778 0.38 9.01 -29.47
C ASN A 778 0.15 7.50 -29.29
N TYR A 779 -0.85 6.91 -29.92
CA TYR A 779 -1.15 5.49 -29.82
C TYR A 779 -1.30 4.82 -31.17
N TYR A 780 -0.98 3.53 -31.24
CA TYR A 780 -1.19 2.73 -32.45
C TYR A 780 -2.60 2.13 -32.47
N ASP A 781 -3.41 2.58 -33.41
CA ASP A 781 -4.76 2.06 -33.62
C ASP A 781 -4.79 1.04 -34.75
N PHE A 782 -4.72 -0.25 -34.40
CA PHE A 782 -4.78 -1.33 -35.38
C PHE A 782 -6.20 -1.67 -35.83
N THR A 783 -7.22 -1.08 -35.21
CA THR A 783 -8.64 -1.27 -35.59
C THR A 783 -9.12 -0.20 -36.55
N ASP A 784 -8.33 0.83 -36.80
CA ASP A 784 -8.68 1.90 -37.73
C ASP A 784 -8.90 1.35 -39.13
N ALA A 785 -10.07 1.60 -39.68
CA ALA A 785 -10.42 1.22 -41.04
C ALA A 785 -9.72 2.08 -42.13
N VAL A 786 -9.21 3.26 -41.74
CA VAL A 786 -8.59 4.23 -42.62
C VAL A 786 -7.22 4.68 -42.10
N PRO A 787 -6.27 3.74 -41.90
CA PRO A 787 -4.99 4.06 -41.29
C PRO A 787 -4.11 4.86 -42.24
N THR A 788 -3.36 5.81 -41.67
CA THR A 788 -2.23 6.41 -42.39
C THR A 788 -1.03 5.47 -42.23
N ILE A 789 -0.44 5.08 -43.39
CA ILE A 789 0.69 4.14 -43.39
C ILE A 789 1.99 4.88 -43.57
N GLN A 790 2.99 4.52 -42.84
CA GLN A 790 4.35 5.01 -42.96
C GLN A 790 4.99 4.43 -44.25
N PRO A 791 5.77 5.21 -45.03
CA PRO A 791 6.54 4.64 -46.13
C PRO A 791 7.47 3.53 -45.63
N TYR A 792 7.51 2.43 -46.34
CA TYR A 792 8.37 1.31 -46.00
C TYR A 792 9.34 0.96 -47.14
N ILE A 793 10.46 0.40 -46.81
CA ILE A 793 11.43 -0.17 -47.75
C ILE A 793 11.49 -1.66 -47.54
N TRP A 794 11.32 -2.41 -48.58
CA TRP A 794 11.49 -3.84 -48.61
C TRP A 794 12.44 -4.22 -49.75
N THR A 795 13.45 -5.05 -49.46
CA THR A 795 14.41 -5.54 -50.48
C THR A 795 14.39 -7.05 -50.44
N SER A 796 14.10 -7.65 -51.62
CA SER A 796 14.07 -9.13 -51.74
C SER A 796 15.41 -9.76 -51.45
N LYS A 797 15.40 -11.08 -51.27
CA LYS A 797 16.65 -11.87 -51.41
C LYS A 797 17.22 -11.65 -52.84
N VAL A 798 18.50 -12.01 -53.01
CA VAL A 798 19.09 -12.09 -54.32
C VAL A 798 18.69 -13.42 -54.95
N TYR A 799 18.04 -13.38 -56.08
CA TYR A 799 17.63 -14.53 -56.88
C TYR A 799 18.73 -14.86 -57.87
N GLN A 800 19.37 -16.01 -57.75
CA GLN A 800 20.37 -16.49 -58.68
C GLN A 800 19.66 -17.28 -59.80
N GLN A 801 19.87 -16.89 -61.03
CA GLN A 801 19.42 -17.63 -62.19
C GLN A 801 20.45 -18.68 -62.56
N LYS A 802 19.99 -19.80 -63.09
CA LYS A 802 20.90 -20.89 -63.52
C LYS A 802 21.85 -20.43 -64.64
N PHE A 803 21.40 -19.50 -65.44
CA PHE A 803 22.19 -18.89 -66.54
C PHE A 803 21.86 -17.37 -66.53
N LYS A 804 22.82 -16.58 -66.99
CA LYS A 804 22.55 -15.13 -67.20
C LYS A 804 21.37 -14.96 -68.14
N ASP A 805 20.33 -14.33 -67.63
CA ASP A 805 19.10 -14.06 -68.33
C ASP A 805 18.69 -12.57 -68.24
N ASN A 806 17.77 -12.18 -69.12
CA ASN A 806 17.26 -10.86 -69.20
C ASN A 806 15.78 -10.86 -68.80
N LEU A 807 15.45 -10.27 -67.65
CA LEU A 807 14.06 -10.05 -67.21
C LEU A 807 13.57 -8.76 -67.86
N ALA A 808 12.61 -8.84 -68.79
CA ALA A 808 12.15 -7.69 -69.60
C ALA A 808 10.81 -7.15 -69.15
N ALA A 809 10.08 -7.87 -68.31
CA ALA A 809 8.72 -7.45 -67.88
C ALA A 809 8.47 -7.82 -66.42
N MET A 810 7.72 -7.01 -65.73
CA MET A 810 7.24 -7.28 -64.40
C MET A 810 5.79 -6.82 -64.20
N ARG A 811 5.13 -7.40 -63.19
CA ARG A 811 3.85 -6.96 -62.65
C ARG A 811 3.94 -6.92 -61.13
N VAL A 812 3.36 -5.91 -60.54
CA VAL A 812 3.24 -5.76 -59.08
C VAL A 812 1.77 -5.73 -58.71
N PHE A 813 1.34 -6.67 -57.91
CA PHE A 813 -0.01 -6.71 -57.39
C PHE A 813 -0.03 -6.11 -56.03
N PHE A 814 -0.83 -5.07 -55.83
CA PHE A 814 -0.96 -4.36 -54.61
C PHE A 814 -2.39 -3.87 -54.37
N SER A 815 -2.74 -3.69 -53.15
CA SER A 815 -3.93 -2.99 -52.70
C SER A 815 -3.56 -1.64 -52.09
N ILE A 816 -4.41 -0.66 -52.29
CA ILE A 816 -4.23 0.65 -51.74
C ILE A 816 -4.99 0.67 -50.40
N PRO A 817 -4.31 0.81 -49.25
CA PRO A 817 -4.99 0.92 -47.98
C PRO A 817 -5.95 2.11 -47.95
N PRO A 818 -7.14 1.96 -47.35
CA PRO A 818 -8.05 3.08 -47.16
C PRO A 818 -7.33 4.24 -46.49
N GLY A 819 -7.57 5.47 -46.92
CA GLY A 819 -6.89 6.66 -46.40
C GLY A 819 -5.52 6.98 -47.00
N THR A 820 -4.98 6.14 -47.88
CA THR A 820 -3.79 6.50 -48.64
C THR A 820 -4.16 7.64 -49.62
N PRO A 821 -3.40 8.76 -49.62
CA PRO A 821 -3.73 9.89 -50.49
C PRO A 821 -3.76 9.47 -51.97
N ALA A 822 -4.79 9.90 -52.71
CA ALA A 822 -4.87 9.68 -54.15
C ALA A 822 -3.70 10.39 -54.83
N GLN A 823 -3.13 9.73 -55.83
CA GLN A 823 -1.91 10.17 -56.45
C GLN A 823 -2.17 11.22 -57.56
N ASN A 824 -1.38 12.33 -57.51
CA ASN A 824 -1.05 13.15 -58.64
C ASN A 824 0.46 13.00 -58.91
N ALA A 825 0.89 11.80 -59.30
CA ALA A 825 2.31 11.50 -59.37
C ALA A 825 2.95 12.25 -60.55
N LYS A 826 3.90 13.11 -60.28
CA LYS A 826 4.97 13.45 -61.20
C LYS A 826 6.12 12.47 -60.96
N ARG A 827 6.55 11.78 -62.01
CA ARG A 827 7.70 10.88 -61.95
C ARG A 827 8.93 11.61 -61.48
N ASN A 828 9.51 11.11 -60.45
CA ASN A 828 10.84 11.52 -59.98
C ASN A 828 11.81 10.35 -60.18
N GLU A 829 12.27 10.18 -61.44
CA GLU A 829 13.21 9.11 -61.81
C GLU A 829 14.60 9.33 -61.17
N ALA A 830 14.94 10.55 -60.80
CA ALA A 830 16.24 10.90 -60.23
C ALA A 830 16.40 10.60 -58.73
N ALA A 831 15.31 10.49 -58.00
CA ALA A 831 15.36 10.25 -56.55
C ALA A 831 15.66 8.80 -56.16
N ALA A 832 15.73 7.91 -57.12
CA ALA A 832 15.90 6.48 -56.83
C ALA A 832 17.36 6.06 -56.59
N ASP A 833 18.31 6.86 -56.95
CA ASP A 833 19.73 6.45 -57.03
C ASP A 833 20.66 7.05 -55.97
N ASP A 834 20.21 8.03 -55.24
CA ASP A 834 21.04 8.77 -54.29
C ASP A 834 20.98 8.32 -52.82
N GLY A 835 20.27 7.23 -52.51
CA GLY A 835 20.11 6.74 -51.16
C GLY A 835 19.04 7.48 -50.34
N SER A 836 18.37 8.51 -50.89
CA SER A 836 17.31 9.26 -50.21
C SER A 836 15.94 8.53 -50.18
N TRP A 837 15.99 7.23 -50.17
CA TRP A 837 14.82 6.33 -50.17
C TRP A 837 13.87 6.44 -48.98
N SER A 838 14.18 7.31 -48.05
CA SER A 838 13.38 7.43 -46.81
C SER A 838 12.05 8.19 -46.99
N THR A 839 11.89 8.97 -48.09
CA THR A 839 10.73 9.82 -48.28
C THR A 839 10.10 9.62 -49.64
N LEU A 840 8.84 9.15 -49.67
CA LEU A 840 7.98 9.27 -50.85
C LEU A 840 7.35 10.66 -50.84
N ASP A 841 7.25 11.27 -52.03
CA ASP A 841 6.49 12.51 -52.15
C ASP A 841 5.03 12.33 -51.72
N PRO A 842 4.39 13.33 -51.16
CA PRO A 842 2.99 13.24 -50.84
C PRO A 842 2.17 12.89 -52.06
N GLY A 843 1.42 11.78 -51.98
CA GLY A 843 0.59 11.30 -53.10
C GLY A 843 1.18 10.18 -53.92
N GLN A 844 2.42 9.77 -53.71
CA GLN A 844 3.00 8.59 -54.35
C GLN A 844 2.60 7.30 -53.66
N TYR A 845 2.19 6.28 -54.43
CA TYR A 845 1.89 4.94 -53.90
C TYR A 845 3.17 4.15 -53.61
N GLY A 846 4.16 4.25 -54.47
CA GLY A 846 5.44 3.60 -54.32
C GLY A 846 6.29 3.57 -55.56
N ILE A 847 7.52 3.16 -55.35
CA ILE A 847 8.55 2.99 -56.38
C ILE A 847 9.12 1.57 -56.24
N ILE A 848 9.27 0.89 -57.37
CA ILE A 848 9.95 -0.40 -57.46
C ILE A 848 11.24 -0.25 -58.27
N SER A 849 12.35 -0.73 -57.73
CA SER A 849 13.65 -0.77 -58.38
C SER A 849 14.12 -2.19 -58.58
N VAL A 850 14.63 -2.48 -59.72
CA VAL A 850 15.17 -3.82 -60.07
C VAL A 850 16.66 -3.73 -60.29
N TYR A 851 17.40 -4.62 -59.64
CA TYR A 851 18.86 -4.71 -59.70
C TYR A 851 19.28 -6.00 -60.41
N GLY A 852 20.31 -5.93 -61.19
CA GLY A 852 20.97 -7.04 -61.85
C GLY A 852 22.46 -7.02 -61.53
N ASP A 853 23.02 -8.13 -60.98
CA ASP A 853 24.42 -8.25 -60.54
C ASP A 853 24.85 -7.05 -59.64
N GLY A 854 23.92 -6.57 -58.76
CA GLY A 854 24.12 -5.42 -57.87
C GLY A 854 23.91 -4.03 -58.49
N ASN A 855 23.75 -3.94 -59.82
CA ASN A 855 23.55 -2.64 -60.48
C ASN A 855 22.07 -2.35 -60.73
N LEU A 856 21.69 -1.08 -60.59
CA LEU A 856 20.31 -0.64 -60.87
C LEU A 856 20.01 -0.81 -62.37
N VAL A 857 19.00 -1.63 -62.67
CA VAL A 857 18.53 -1.87 -64.04
C VAL A 857 17.41 -0.95 -64.44
N THR A 858 16.43 -0.79 -63.54
CA THR A 858 15.27 0.08 -63.80
C THR A 858 14.59 0.48 -62.53
N THR A 859 13.97 1.65 -62.56
CA THR A 859 13.06 2.14 -61.52
C THR A 859 11.71 2.41 -62.16
N ARG A 860 10.63 1.98 -61.48
CA ARG A 860 9.25 2.22 -61.94
C ARG A 860 8.37 2.66 -60.79
N GLU A 861 7.49 3.55 -61.07
CA GLU A 861 6.48 4.02 -60.16
C GLU A 861 5.29 3.05 -60.11
N LEU A 862 4.71 2.81 -58.96
CA LEU A 862 3.51 1.99 -58.77
C LEU A 862 2.28 2.86 -58.93
N VAL A 863 1.60 2.71 -60.08
CA VAL A 863 0.40 3.51 -60.45
C VAL A 863 -0.86 2.70 -60.33
N SER A 864 -0.89 1.51 -60.88
CA SER A 864 -2.03 0.61 -60.83
C SER A 864 -1.61 -0.85 -60.56
N SER A 865 -2.43 -1.56 -59.79
CA SER A 865 -2.17 -2.96 -59.45
C SER A 865 -2.25 -3.86 -60.66
N GLY A 866 -1.26 -4.74 -60.84
CA GLY A 866 -1.21 -5.68 -61.97
C GLY A 866 -0.83 -5.04 -63.29
N GLU A 867 -0.48 -3.76 -63.31
CA GLU A 867 0.03 -3.09 -64.52
C GLU A 867 1.28 -3.77 -65.05
N LEU A 868 1.40 -3.85 -66.36
CA LEU A 868 2.58 -4.38 -67.01
C LEU A 868 3.67 -3.31 -67.11
N LEU A 869 4.69 -3.49 -66.31
CA LEU A 869 5.87 -2.61 -66.27
C LEU A 869 7.00 -3.24 -67.09
N ARG A 870 7.61 -2.45 -67.97
CA ARG A 870 8.79 -2.90 -68.74
C ARG A 870 10.04 -2.63 -67.96
N ILE A 871 10.91 -3.64 -67.86
CA ILE A 871 12.27 -3.54 -67.33
C ILE A 871 13.17 -3.13 -68.51
N ASN A 872 14.05 -2.16 -68.30
CA ASN A 872 15.02 -1.76 -69.30
C ASN A 872 15.96 -2.90 -69.58
N SER A 873 15.74 -3.53 -70.74
CA SER A 873 16.48 -4.73 -71.13
C SER A 873 17.53 -4.43 -72.15
N GLY A 874 18.62 -5.11 -72.09
CA GLY A 874 19.75 -5.00 -72.98
C GLY A 874 20.94 -5.77 -72.50
N GLN A 875 20.92 -6.15 -71.25
CA GLN A 875 21.98 -6.91 -70.62
C GLN A 875 21.38 -8.14 -69.93
N LYS A 876 22.19 -9.18 -69.79
CA LYS A 876 21.85 -10.43 -69.08
C LYS A 876 22.57 -10.44 -67.77
N TYR A 877 21.81 -10.70 -66.69
CA TYR A 877 22.33 -10.77 -65.33
C TYR A 877 22.14 -12.17 -64.75
N GLU A 878 23.02 -12.57 -63.84
CA GLU A 878 22.91 -13.82 -63.12
C GLU A 878 22.13 -13.63 -61.82
N PHE A 879 22.34 -12.51 -61.17
CA PHE A 879 21.75 -12.21 -59.85
C PHE A 879 20.72 -11.06 -59.98
N TRP A 880 19.49 -11.35 -59.57
CA TRP A 880 18.41 -10.37 -59.61
C TRP A 880 17.92 -10.04 -58.19
N GLN A 881 17.64 -8.76 -57.93
CA GLN A 881 17.10 -8.30 -56.68
C GLN A 881 16.08 -7.20 -56.92
N VAL A 882 15.03 -7.17 -56.12
CA VAL A 882 13.99 -6.17 -56.16
C VAL A 882 13.97 -5.37 -54.86
N ARG A 883 13.86 -4.07 -55.01
CA ARG A 883 13.67 -3.16 -53.90
C ARG A 883 12.39 -2.36 -54.12
N VAL A 884 11.57 -2.30 -53.06
CA VAL A 884 10.33 -1.55 -53.03
C VAL A 884 10.42 -0.46 -51.97
N ASN A 885 10.00 0.76 -52.32
CA ASN A 885 9.72 1.83 -51.40
C ASN A 885 8.26 2.24 -51.62
N ALA A 886 7.35 1.95 -50.70
CA ALA A 886 5.92 2.05 -50.95
C ALA A 886 5.11 2.41 -49.70
N ARG A 887 3.84 2.80 -49.94
CA ARG A 887 2.78 2.99 -48.92
C ARG A 887 1.55 2.13 -49.24
N VAL A 888 1.71 1.08 -49.99
CA VAL A 888 0.64 0.17 -50.43
C VAL A 888 0.95 -1.26 -49.97
N ASP A 889 -0.07 -2.08 -49.89
CA ASP A 889 0.09 -3.50 -49.53
C ASP A 889 0.44 -4.31 -50.78
N ILE A 890 1.68 -4.76 -50.88
CA ILE A 890 2.16 -5.58 -51.96
C ILE A 890 1.94 -7.05 -51.66
N SER A 891 1.11 -7.69 -52.47
CA SER A 891 0.82 -9.12 -52.33
C SER A 891 1.69 -10.01 -53.22
N ASN A 892 2.09 -9.52 -54.41
CA ASN A 892 2.86 -10.33 -55.32
C ASN A 892 3.69 -9.46 -56.28
N ILE A 893 4.90 -9.92 -56.59
CA ILE A 893 5.76 -9.33 -57.60
C ILE A 893 6.15 -10.46 -58.57
N GLN A 894 5.77 -10.30 -59.84
CA GLN A 894 6.08 -11.25 -60.91
C GLN A 894 7.06 -10.63 -61.91
N MET A 895 8.10 -11.35 -62.26
CA MET A 895 9.06 -10.94 -63.30
C MET A 895 9.25 -12.06 -64.31
N ALA A 896 9.39 -11.71 -65.56
CA ALA A 896 9.62 -12.68 -66.64
C ALA A 896 10.52 -12.12 -67.72
N PRO A 897 11.21 -13.01 -68.50
CA PRO A 897 12.03 -12.63 -69.62
C PRO A 897 11.22 -11.95 -70.72
N THR A 898 9.94 -12.32 -70.86
CA THR A 898 9.06 -11.76 -71.85
C THR A 898 7.67 -11.39 -71.36
N VAL A 899 7.05 -10.43 -71.98
CA VAL A 899 5.64 -10.04 -71.73
C VAL A 899 4.67 -11.20 -71.91
N LYS A 900 4.98 -12.11 -72.81
CA LYS A 900 4.13 -13.28 -73.10
C LYS A 900 4.11 -14.28 -71.98
N GLU A 901 5.27 -14.56 -71.36
CA GLU A 901 5.39 -15.45 -70.19
C GLU A 901 4.66 -14.90 -68.97
N LEU A 902 4.70 -13.59 -68.78
CA LEU A 902 3.95 -12.91 -67.67
C LEU A 902 2.43 -12.98 -67.85
N ARG A 903 1.91 -13.22 -69.08
CA ARG A 903 0.46 -13.36 -69.34
C ARG A 903 -0.06 -14.78 -69.18
N GLY A 904 0.85 -15.76 -69.07
CA GLY A 904 0.51 -17.18 -68.95
C GLY A 904 0.52 -17.72 -67.51
N VAL A 905 0.79 -16.87 -66.52
CA VAL A 905 0.81 -17.19 -65.07
C VAL A 905 -0.44 -16.69 -64.40
#